data_27075343a59ed4390cbe1ca041b3f06b
#
_entry.id   27075343a59ed4390cbe1ca041b3f06b
#
_cell.length_a   1.000
_cell.length_b   1.000
_cell.length_c   1.000
_cell.angle_alpha   90.00
_cell.angle_beta   90.00
_cell.angle_gamma   90.00
#
_symmetry.space_group_name_H-M   'P 1'
#
loop_
_entity.id
_entity.type
_entity.pdbx_description
1 polymer ?
#
loop_
_entity_poly.entity_id
_entity_poly.type
_entity_poly.pdbx_seq_one_letter_code
_entity_poly.pdbx_strand_id
1 'polypeptide(L)'
;MSFFGAGEEPSALEMALLEDPGADVEVALEGTVYRIEEKAKVTAVYVKDSTVSVSSRKFNESKLMVYIRPDQTKIKIGNKVKIYGEASVFDRARNPGNFDQRTYYVRQGIHVLVWAESVKIISRETDAARQFLAELRSEWRGMLIGQLGEYYGGTMSAVLLGDKSSLDGEMKKLYQKNGIGHLLAISGLHMSFIGMGIYSLLRRTGLGFISAGVAGGAILIAYTVMIGAGVSSLRALIMFLIRVGADMTGRDYDLATSLALAAAALVWQQPLYMTDAGFLLSFGAILGLVLLGPVFAAMFGTACPGTGRKKNKSRRAGNKKCGAAARWLAGGLISSLSVNILLLGPILYFYFEVPLYSVFLNLLVIPIMPVAMGAGIAGSFLTLISPAIGSPVLKIGKAVFWLYDQLCSAAGMLPAGRYVAGKPCAGWLITYYVILGCLCGVFYFLYRRKEKDDPELPSKDRWNILLRLPGCGLMLCAVLMTVACRRGYRNAEGIQAAVLDVGQGDCIHIRGREENYLIDGGSSDVSSAGSCRIEPYLLANAVDTLDYVFVTHGDEDHINGIQELLKGQELGVRIRNLVLPPQEYHDEKLEELIYLAQKNGTRALVMNAGDEIAEEIGHGTEGLVLKCLGPEDGQELKPGNEASLVLDLSYGEFRMLFTGDVESRGEELLCKNGRLEQYDVLKAAHHGSRGSSTEEFLRVTQPAAALISAGVDNRYGHPHEETLERLEAAGCRIYSTQQSGTLTVWTDGEIIRLKGILTSDL
;
A
#
# COMPACT_ATOMS: atom_id res chain seq x y z
N MET A 1 -11.79 -20.31 -14.89
CA MET A 1 -12.08 -18.89 -14.70
C MET A 1 -13.29 -18.63 -13.78
N SER A 2 -14.22 -19.55 -13.57
CA SER A 2 -15.43 -19.35 -12.72
C SER A 2 -15.24 -19.48 -11.20
N PHE A 3 -14.10 -19.95 -10.72
CA PHE A 3 -13.84 -20.12 -9.27
C PHE A 3 -13.43 -18.82 -8.56
N PHE A 4 -12.89 -17.83 -9.29
CA PHE A 4 -12.45 -16.55 -8.74
C PHE A 4 -13.53 -15.45 -8.79
N GLY A 5 -14.60 -15.64 -9.56
CA GLY A 5 -15.70 -14.68 -9.69
C GLY A 5 -16.80 -14.79 -8.61
N ALA A 6 -16.95 -15.93 -7.98
CA ALA A 6 -18.09 -16.20 -7.08
C ALA A 6 -18.10 -15.42 -5.74
N GLY A 7 -17.07 -14.63 -5.45
CA GLY A 7 -16.98 -13.83 -4.23
C GLY A 7 -16.87 -12.31 -4.49
N GLU A 8 -16.75 -11.89 -5.75
CA GLU A 8 -16.69 -10.48 -6.16
C GLU A 8 -18.03 -9.98 -6.72
N GLU A 9 -19.04 -10.84 -6.76
CA GLU A 9 -20.37 -10.43 -7.20
C GLU A 9 -20.92 -9.36 -6.25
N PRO A 10 -21.42 -8.24 -6.78
CA PRO A 10 -22.01 -7.20 -5.96
C PRO A 10 -23.24 -7.74 -5.21
N SER A 11 -23.44 -7.28 -3.99
CA SER A 11 -24.67 -7.61 -3.24
C SER A 11 -25.88 -6.96 -3.90
N ALA A 12 -27.08 -7.45 -3.56
CA ALA A 12 -28.32 -6.89 -4.11
C ALA A 12 -28.49 -5.40 -3.75
N LEU A 13 -28.02 -4.99 -2.57
CA LEU A 13 -28.01 -3.58 -2.17
C LEU A 13 -26.94 -2.80 -2.94
N GLU A 14 -25.72 -3.36 -3.10
CA GLU A 14 -24.66 -2.74 -3.88
C GLU A 14 -25.10 -2.52 -5.34
N MET A 15 -25.77 -3.49 -5.97
CA MET A 15 -26.32 -3.32 -7.31
C MET A 15 -27.36 -2.19 -7.39
N ALA A 16 -28.27 -2.14 -6.41
CA ALA A 16 -29.30 -1.09 -6.37
C ALA A 16 -28.71 0.31 -6.20
N LEU A 17 -27.59 0.45 -5.46
CA LEU A 17 -26.87 1.74 -5.32
C LEU A 17 -26.08 2.09 -6.57
N LEU A 18 -25.64 1.11 -7.35
CA LEU A 18 -24.92 1.34 -8.61
C LEU A 18 -25.85 1.67 -9.79
N GLU A 19 -27.18 1.40 -9.68
CA GLU A 19 -28.16 1.77 -10.70
C GLU A 19 -28.41 3.28 -10.76
N ASP A 20 -28.15 4.03 -9.68
CA ASP A 20 -28.26 5.50 -9.61
C ASP A 20 -26.99 6.10 -8.98
N PRO A 21 -25.87 6.13 -9.73
CA PRO A 21 -24.61 6.66 -9.24
C PRO A 21 -24.71 8.18 -9.08
N GLY A 22 -24.53 8.67 -7.86
CA GLY A 22 -24.57 10.11 -7.53
C GLY A 22 -25.83 10.56 -6.79
N ALA A 23 -26.81 9.68 -6.53
CA ALA A 23 -27.84 9.96 -5.57
C ALA A 23 -27.39 9.60 -4.15
N ASP A 24 -27.40 10.56 -3.23
CA ASP A 24 -27.31 10.32 -1.80
C ASP A 24 -28.53 9.47 -1.39
N VAL A 25 -28.33 8.15 -1.31
CA VAL A 25 -29.42 7.23 -1.05
C VAL A 25 -29.65 7.13 0.45
N GLU A 26 -30.71 7.81 0.93
CA GLU A 26 -31.15 7.69 2.31
C GLU A 26 -31.59 6.27 2.63
N VAL A 27 -31.03 5.69 3.68
CA VAL A 27 -31.35 4.34 4.14
C VAL A 27 -31.74 4.29 5.61
N ALA A 28 -32.60 3.33 5.92
CA ALA A 28 -32.87 2.91 7.29
C ALA A 28 -32.33 1.49 7.47
N LEU A 29 -31.30 1.35 8.31
CA LEU A 29 -30.63 0.11 8.62
C LEU A 29 -31.03 -0.41 10.01
N GLU A 30 -31.41 -1.68 10.12
CA GLU A 30 -31.55 -2.38 11.39
C GLU A 30 -30.62 -3.59 11.43
N GLY A 31 -29.82 -3.74 12.51
CA GLY A 31 -28.90 -4.88 12.62
C GLY A 31 -28.18 -4.93 13.96
N THR A 32 -27.33 -5.92 14.15
CA THR A 32 -26.59 -6.18 15.41
C THR A 32 -25.12 -5.80 15.28
N VAL A 33 -24.63 -4.97 16.21
CA VAL A 33 -23.24 -4.54 16.25
C VAL A 33 -22.33 -5.69 16.66
N TYR A 34 -21.32 -6.02 15.84
CA TYR A 34 -20.37 -7.09 16.17
C TYR A 34 -18.93 -6.64 16.37
N ARG A 35 -18.58 -5.40 15.95
CA ARG A 35 -17.24 -4.81 16.08
C ARG A 35 -17.35 -3.30 16.07
N ILE A 36 -16.48 -2.63 16.83
CA ILE A 36 -16.36 -1.17 16.88
C ILE A 36 -14.87 -0.83 16.75
N GLU A 37 -14.54 0.15 15.91
CA GLU A 37 -13.19 0.68 15.74
C GLU A 37 -13.20 2.20 15.82
N GLU A 38 -12.46 2.75 16.76
CA GLU A 38 -12.23 4.19 16.85
C GLU A 38 -11.18 4.60 15.81
N LYS A 39 -11.53 5.55 14.96
CA LYS A 39 -10.63 6.22 14.02
C LYS A 39 -10.46 7.68 14.44
N ALA A 40 -9.49 8.39 13.87
CA ALA A 40 -9.16 9.76 14.27
C ALA A 40 -10.34 10.75 14.19
N LYS A 41 -11.22 10.61 13.20
CA LYS A 41 -12.34 11.56 12.94
C LYS A 41 -13.72 10.93 13.10
N VAL A 42 -13.83 9.62 13.04
CA VAL A 42 -15.10 8.88 13.05
C VAL A 42 -14.96 7.56 13.81
N THR A 43 -16.05 7.00 14.27
CA THR A 43 -16.09 5.63 14.80
C THR A 43 -16.71 4.71 13.76
N ALA A 44 -15.96 3.68 13.34
CA ALA A 44 -16.46 2.64 12.45
C ALA A 44 -17.17 1.56 13.26
N VAL A 45 -18.46 1.41 13.03
CA VAL A 45 -19.33 0.39 13.63
C VAL A 45 -19.63 -0.65 12.58
N TYR A 46 -19.31 -1.89 12.87
CA TYR A 46 -19.59 -3.02 12.00
C TYR A 46 -20.85 -3.73 12.46
N VAL A 47 -21.84 -3.80 11.57
CA VAL A 47 -23.17 -4.35 11.84
C VAL A 47 -23.36 -5.63 11.04
N LYS A 48 -23.94 -6.65 11.63
CA LYS A 48 -24.26 -7.94 10.99
C LYS A 48 -25.76 -8.23 11.07
N ASP A 49 -26.18 -9.22 10.25
CA ASP A 49 -27.58 -9.66 10.19
C ASP A 49 -28.51 -8.47 9.96
N SER A 50 -28.19 -7.68 8.94
CA SER A 50 -28.74 -6.35 8.73
C SER A 50 -29.86 -6.37 7.71
N THR A 51 -30.95 -5.64 8.00
CA THR A 51 -32.02 -5.32 7.04
C THR A 51 -31.92 -3.83 6.72
N VAL A 52 -31.70 -3.51 5.45
CA VAL A 52 -31.59 -2.14 4.94
C VAL A 52 -32.82 -1.83 4.12
N SER A 53 -33.50 -0.74 4.45
CA SER A 53 -34.65 -0.23 3.71
C SER A 53 -34.20 0.99 2.90
N VAL A 54 -34.36 0.91 1.58
CA VAL A 54 -34.11 1.98 0.61
C VAL A 54 -35.47 2.31 -0.02
N SER A 55 -35.98 3.51 0.22
CA SER A 55 -37.33 3.91 -0.21
C SER A 55 -38.37 2.89 0.20
N SER A 56 -38.90 2.09 -0.72
CA SER A 56 -39.92 1.04 -0.45
C SER A 56 -39.37 -0.39 -0.53
N ARG A 57 -38.07 -0.57 -0.89
CA ARG A 57 -37.44 -1.90 -1.04
C ARG A 57 -36.64 -2.25 0.23
N LYS A 58 -36.60 -3.54 0.55
CA LYS A 58 -35.82 -4.09 1.67
C LYS A 58 -34.74 -5.04 1.16
N PHE A 59 -33.54 -4.89 1.65
CA PHE A 59 -32.38 -5.70 1.33
C PHE A 59 -31.84 -6.34 2.61
N ASN A 60 -31.37 -7.58 2.52
CA ASN A 60 -30.73 -8.26 3.63
C ASN A 60 -29.23 -8.34 3.36
N GLU A 61 -28.44 -7.75 4.24
CA GLU A 61 -26.98 -7.75 4.15
C GLU A 61 -26.37 -8.50 5.33
N SER A 62 -25.41 -9.38 5.04
CA SER A 62 -24.76 -10.18 6.08
C SER A 62 -23.89 -9.32 6.99
N LYS A 63 -23.21 -8.32 6.40
CA LYS A 63 -22.34 -7.37 7.11
C LYS A 63 -22.34 -6.04 6.40
N LEU A 64 -22.34 -4.97 7.21
CA LEU A 64 -22.24 -3.58 6.77
C LEU A 64 -21.24 -2.83 7.65
N MET A 65 -20.66 -1.77 7.09
CA MET A 65 -19.87 -0.82 7.84
C MET A 65 -20.62 0.52 7.94
N VAL A 66 -20.62 1.09 9.15
CA VAL A 66 -21.29 2.37 9.43
C VAL A 66 -20.29 3.31 10.05
N TYR A 67 -20.16 4.52 9.51
CA TYR A 67 -19.42 5.59 10.15
C TYR A 67 -20.36 6.46 10.98
N ILE A 68 -20.02 6.64 12.25
CA ILE A 68 -20.74 7.50 13.18
C ILE A 68 -19.80 8.59 13.71
N ARG A 69 -20.36 9.75 14.09
CA ARG A 69 -19.61 10.80 14.78
C ARG A 69 -19.28 10.36 16.20
N PRO A 70 -18.10 10.71 16.75
CA PRO A 70 -17.65 10.22 18.08
C PRO A 70 -18.59 10.55 19.23
N ASP A 71 -19.37 11.61 19.13
CA ASP A 71 -20.27 12.15 20.18
C ASP A 71 -21.66 11.50 20.14
N GLN A 72 -21.97 10.70 19.11
CA GLN A 72 -23.24 10.04 18.97
C GLN A 72 -23.26 8.72 19.74
N THR A 73 -23.97 8.66 20.82
CA THR A 73 -24.45 7.47 21.54
C THR A 73 -23.39 6.38 21.87
N LYS A 74 -23.28 6.04 23.16
CA LYS A 74 -22.43 4.92 23.64
C LYS A 74 -22.99 3.57 23.19
N ILE A 75 -22.63 3.13 21.98
CA ILE A 75 -22.99 1.84 21.41
C ILE A 75 -22.04 0.77 21.98
N LYS A 76 -22.58 -0.41 22.28
CA LYS A 76 -21.80 -1.58 22.74
C LYS A 76 -21.93 -2.73 21.73
N ILE A 77 -20.94 -3.63 21.73
CA ILE A 77 -20.95 -4.84 20.92
C ILE A 77 -22.10 -5.74 21.40
N GLY A 78 -22.94 -6.19 20.48
CA GLY A 78 -24.16 -6.95 20.75
C GLY A 78 -25.43 -6.12 20.72
N ASN A 79 -25.35 -4.78 20.82
CA ASN A 79 -26.53 -3.95 20.72
C ASN A 79 -27.21 -4.12 19.36
N LYS A 80 -28.54 -4.17 19.34
CA LYS A 80 -29.33 -4.03 18.12
C LYS A 80 -29.62 -2.56 17.90
N VAL A 81 -29.24 -2.06 16.74
CA VAL A 81 -29.32 -0.64 16.40
C VAL A 81 -30.21 -0.41 15.20
N LYS A 82 -30.85 0.76 15.16
CA LYS A 82 -31.51 1.31 13.98
C LYS A 82 -30.78 2.60 13.62
N ILE A 83 -30.32 2.67 12.38
CA ILE A 83 -29.46 3.75 11.88
C ILE A 83 -30.16 4.34 10.67
N TYR A 84 -30.20 5.65 10.63
CA TYR A 84 -30.62 6.43 9.47
C TYR A 84 -29.40 7.18 8.96
N GLY A 85 -29.23 7.23 7.66
CA GLY A 85 -28.12 7.90 7.03
C GLY A 85 -28.00 7.58 5.55
N GLU A 86 -26.91 7.98 4.94
CA GLU A 86 -26.64 7.84 3.52
C GLU A 86 -25.79 6.59 3.25
N ALA A 87 -26.24 5.77 2.29
CA ALA A 87 -25.49 4.58 1.87
C ALA A 87 -24.66 4.87 0.64
N SER A 88 -23.43 4.42 0.67
CA SER A 88 -22.51 4.48 -0.47
C SER A 88 -21.80 3.16 -0.70
N VAL A 89 -21.34 2.94 -1.93
CA VAL A 89 -20.48 1.83 -2.29
C VAL A 89 -19.01 2.20 -2.01
N PHE A 90 -18.17 1.18 -1.79
CA PHE A 90 -16.74 1.43 -1.61
C PHE A 90 -16.08 1.75 -2.95
N ASP A 91 -15.15 2.69 -2.94
CA ASP A 91 -14.40 3.07 -4.12
C ASP A 91 -13.49 1.94 -4.63
N ARG A 92 -13.44 1.78 -5.96
CA ARG A 92 -12.40 1.02 -6.63
C ARG A 92 -11.12 1.86 -6.71
N ALA A 93 -9.99 1.21 -6.99
CA ALA A 93 -8.77 1.95 -7.29
C ALA A 93 -8.96 2.77 -8.56
N ARG A 94 -8.91 4.10 -8.43
CA ARG A 94 -9.11 5.04 -9.53
C ARG A 94 -7.81 5.42 -10.23
N ASN A 95 -6.64 5.11 -9.61
CA ASN A 95 -5.33 5.22 -10.23
C ASN A 95 -4.57 3.89 -10.12
N PRO A 96 -3.72 3.54 -11.10
CA PRO A 96 -2.81 2.42 -10.96
C PRO A 96 -1.99 2.50 -9.67
N GLY A 97 -1.90 1.41 -8.92
CA GLY A 97 -1.14 1.37 -7.67
C GLY A 97 -1.88 1.88 -6.43
N ASN A 98 -3.02 2.53 -6.56
CA ASN A 98 -3.81 2.99 -5.43
C ASN A 98 -4.51 1.83 -4.72
N PHE A 99 -4.91 2.08 -3.47
CA PHE A 99 -5.62 1.13 -2.64
C PHE A 99 -7.06 0.95 -3.12
N ASP A 100 -7.45 -0.29 -3.40
CA ASP A 100 -8.80 -0.66 -3.79
C ASP A 100 -9.64 -0.98 -2.54
N GLN A 101 -10.45 -0.01 -2.12
CA GLN A 101 -11.29 -0.16 -0.93
C GLN A 101 -12.37 -1.23 -1.13
N ARG A 102 -13.01 -1.25 -2.32
CA ARG A 102 -14.06 -2.21 -2.63
C ARG A 102 -13.53 -3.63 -2.49
N THR A 103 -12.46 -3.96 -3.19
CA THR A 103 -11.85 -5.30 -3.12
C THR A 103 -11.44 -5.66 -1.68
N TYR A 104 -10.91 -4.71 -0.91
CA TYR A 104 -10.51 -4.95 0.49
C TYR A 104 -11.71 -5.30 1.39
N TYR A 105 -12.83 -4.56 1.31
CA TYR A 105 -13.99 -4.80 2.17
C TYR A 105 -14.86 -5.97 1.69
N VAL A 106 -14.99 -6.18 0.38
CA VAL A 106 -15.68 -7.34 -0.20
C VAL A 106 -15.04 -8.66 0.24
N ARG A 107 -13.71 -8.72 0.35
CA ARG A 107 -13.02 -9.88 0.95
C ARG A 107 -13.41 -10.17 2.39
N GLN A 108 -13.91 -9.17 3.12
CA GLN A 108 -14.44 -9.32 4.48
C GLN A 108 -15.96 -9.58 4.51
N GLY A 109 -16.60 -9.63 3.33
CA GLY A 109 -18.03 -9.78 3.15
C GLY A 109 -18.80 -8.49 3.48
N ILE A 110 -18.18 -7.32 3.26
CA ILE A 110 -18.77 -6.00 3.50
C ILE A 110 -18.83 -5.29 2.14
N HIS A 111 -20.03 -5.01 1.65
CA HIS A 111 -20.26 -4.45 0.32
C HIS A 111 -20.62 -2.96 0.33
N VAL A 112 -21.22 -2.49 1.41
CA VAL A 112 -21.78 -1.13 1.52
C VAL A 112 -21.31 -0.44 2.79
N LEU A 113 -21.07 0.85 2.68
CA LEU A 113 -20.77 1.80 3.75
C LEU A 113 -22.01 2.68 3.99
N VAL A 114 -22.33 2.96 5.25
CA VAL A 114 -23.39 3.91 5.63
C VAL A 114 -22.80 5.04 6.46
N TRP A 115 -23.03 6.27 6.07
CA TRP A 115 -22.74 7.46 6.86
C TRP A 115 -23.94 7.79 7.73
N ALA A 116 -23.82 7.56 9.03
CA ALA A 116 -24.94 7.71 9.93
C ALA A 116 -25.21 9.17 10.29
N GLU A 117 -26.43 9.62 10.07
CA GLU A 117 -26.97 10.88 10.57
C GLU A 117 -27.52 10.72 12.00
N SER A 118 -28.25 9.64 12.22
CA SER A 118 -28.81 9.32 13.53
C SER A 118 -28.75 7.85 13.86
N VAL A 119 -28.53 7.55 15.14
CA VAL A 119 -28.44 6.18 15.66
C VAL A 119 -29.37 6.01 16.86
N LYS A 120 -30.21 4.96 16.81
CA LYS A 120 -31.11 4.57 17.91
C LYS A 120 -30.82 3.13 18.35
N ILE A 121 -30.63 2.91 19.65
CA ILE A 121 -30.47 1.56 20.20
C ILE A 121 -31.85 0.96 20.39
N ILE A 122 -32.14 -0.14 19.68
CA ILE A 122 -33.42 -0.89 19.80
C ILE A 122 -33.34 -1.86 20.98
N SER A 123 -32.22 -2.61 21.09
CA SER A 123 -31.94 -3.52 22.20
C SER A 123 -30.59 -3.25 22.80
N ARG A 124 -30.54 -3.23 24.14
CA ARG A 124 -29.29 -3.05 24.93
C ARG A 124 -28.63 -4.39 25.26
N GLU A 125 -29.03 -5.48 24.65
CA GLU A 125 -28.33 -6.75 24.78
C GLU A 125 -26.88 -6.56 24.34
N THR A 126 -25.94 -7.08 25.15
CA THR A 126 -24.51 -6.96 24.88
C THR A 126 -23.87 -8.34 24.80
N ASP A 127 -22.98 -8.54 23.86
CA ASP A 127 -22.04 -9.67 23.89
C ASP A 127 -20.98 -9.37 24.95
N ALA A 128 -21.24 -9.80 26.19
CA ALA A 128 -20.42 -9.47 27.34
C ALA A 128 -18.94 -9.87 27.14
N ALA A 129 -18.68 -11.01 26.49
CA ALA A 129 -17.32 -11.48 26.27
C ALA A 129 -16.56 -10.61 25.28
N ARG A 130 -17.16 -10.28 24.13
CA ARG A 130 -16.52 -9.42 23.13
C ARG A 130 -16.41 -7.98 23.60
N GLN A 131 -17.42 -7.48 24.31
CA GLN A 131 -17.40 -6.12 24.86
C GLN A 131 -16.27 -5.99 25.90
N PHE A 132 -16.13 -6.96 26.83
CA PHE A 132 -15.06 -7.00 27.80
C PHE A 132 -13.65 -6.99 27.14
N LEU A 133 -13.46 -7.81 26.09
CA LEU A 133 -12.20 -7.86 25.36
C LEU A 133 -11.90 -6.54 24.61
N ALA A 134 -12.93 -5.87 24.08
CA ALA A 134 -12.78 -4.58 23.43
C ALA A 134 -12.42 -3.48 24.44
N GLU A 135 -13.08 -3.44 25.60
CA GLU A 135 -12.77 -2.51 26.69
C GLU A 135 -11.36 -2.75 27.23
N LEU A 136 -10.98 -4.01 27.49
CA LEU A 136 -9.63 -4.38 27.91
C LEU A 136 -8.57 -3.92 26.90
N ARG A 137 -8.83 -4.09 25.60
CA ARG A 137 -7.93 -3.62 24.54
C ARG A 137 -7.77 -2.09 24.57
N SER A 138 -8.86 -1.34 24.73
CA SER A 138 -8.85 0.12 24.79
C SER A 138 -8.12 0.64 26.03
N GLU A 139 -8.39 0.07 27.21
CA GLU A 139 -7.70 0.42 28.45
C GLU A 139 -6.21 0.11 28.38
N TRP A 140 -5.85 -1.07 27.84
CA TRP A 140 -4.44 -1.45 27.67
C TRP A 140 -3.72 -0.49 26.70
N ARG A 141 -4.35 -0.11 25.57
CA ARG A 141 -3.83 0.93 24.67
C ARG A 141 -3.58 2.24 25.43
N GLY A 142 -4.58 2.74 26.15
CA GLY A 142 -4.48 3.97 26.93
C GLY A 142 -3.33 3.95 27.94
N MET A 143 -3.15 2.83 28.64
CA MET A 143 -2.06 2.62 29.58
C MET A 143 -0.69 2.65 28.86
N LEU A 144 -0.53 1.96 27.72
CA LEU A 144 0.72 1.95 26.97
C LEU A 144 1.10 3.34 26.46
N ILE A 145 0.13 4.10 25.95
CA ILE A 145 0.34 5.48 25.48
C ILE A 145 0.69 6.40 26.65
N GLY A 146 -0.02 6.28 27.79
CA GLY A 146 0.24 7.08 28.97
C GLY A 146 1.63 6.83 29.58
N GLN A 147 2.20 5.60 29.49
CA GLN A 147 3.51 5.25 30.02
C GLN A 147 4.68 5.51 29.08
N LEU A 148 4.48 5.40 27.75
CA LEU A 148 5.56 5.44 26.76
C LEU A 148 5.51 6.67 25.86
N GLY A 149 4.42 7.45 25.90
CA GLY A 149 4.11 8.53 24.99
C GLY A 149 3.43 8.03 23.69
N GLU A 150 2.89 8.95 22.89
CA GLU A 150 2.14 8.60 21.67
C GLU A 150 2.97 7.79 20.69
N TYR A 151 4.16 8.22 20.35
CA TYR A 151 5.03 7.58 19.36
C TYR A 151 5.36 6.12 19.69
N TYR A 152 6.01 5.85 20.83
CA TYR A 152 6.39 4.48 21.21
C TYR A 152 5.24 3.69 21.85
N GLY A 153 4.31 4.36 22.52
CA GLY A 153 3.10 3.74 23.08
C GLY A 153 2.16 3.26 21.97
N GLY A 154 1.96 4.08 20.94
CA GLY A 154 1.24 3.70 19.72
C GLY A 154 1.89 2.52 19.00
N THR A 155 3.22 2.52 18.88
CA THR A 155 3.98 1.39 18.30
C THR A 155 3.80 0.11 19.10
N MET A 156 3.95 0.19 20.44
CA MET A 156 3.75 -0.97 21.33
C MET A 156 2.31 -1.49 21.24
N SER A 157 1.33 -0.60 21.14
CA SER A 157 -0.08 -0.95 20.94
C SER A 157 -0.31 -1.65 19.61
N ALA A 158 0.28 -1.16 18.52
CA ALA A 158 0.19 -1.81 17.20
C ALA A 158 0.77 -3.24 17.24
N VAL A 159 1.90 -3.42 17.92
CA VAL A 159 2.60 -4.71 18.03
C VAL A 159 1.88 -5.71 18.94
N LEU A 160 1.37 -5.27 20.09
CA LEU A 160 0.73 -6.15 21.09
C LEU A 160 -0.77 -6.29 20.88
N LEU A 161 -1.47 -5.23 20.51
CA LEU A 161 -2.93 -5.20 20.45
C LEU A 161 -3.48 -5.13 19.02
N GLY A 162 -2.60 -4.99 18.01
CA GLY A 162 -2.99 -4.82 16.62
C GLY A 162 -3.71 -3.50 16.35
N ASP A 163 -3.63 -2.56 17.29
CA ASP A 163 -4.28 -1.26 17.18
C ASP A 163 -3.33 -0.25 16.54
N LYS A 164 -3.69 0.16 15.33
CA LYS A 164 -2.92 1.09 14.51
C LYS A 164 -3.46 2.53 14.54
N SER A 165 -4.51 2.79 15.31
CA SER A 165 -5.18 4.10 15.37
C SER A 165 -4.24 5.21 15.88
N SER A 166 -3.33 4.87 16.77
CA SER A 166 -2.34 5.77 17.37
C SER A 166 -0.92 5.54 16.84
N LEU A 167 -0.79 4.82 15.72
CA LEU A 167 0.51 4.58 15.11
C LEU A 167 0.96 5.80 14.31
N ASP A 168 2.14 6.30 14.61
CA ASP A 168 2.76 7.42 13.91
C ASP A 168 3.00 7.11 12.44
N GLY A 169 2.63 8.06 11.55
CA GLY A 169 2.71 7.88 10.10
C GLY A 169 4.14 7.81 9.57
N GLU A 170 5.04 8.62 10.13
CA GLU A 170 6.45 8.65 9.73
C GLU A 170 7.15 7.35 10.15
N MET A 171 6.90 6.87 11.38
CA MET A 171 7.41 5.58 11.83
C MET A 171 6.91 4.43 10.95
N LYS A 172 5.61 4.43 10.60
CA LYS A 172 5.05 3.42 9.71
C LYS A 172 5.77 3.43 8.35
N LYS A 173 5.95 4.62 7.76
CA LYS A 173 6.66 4.81 6.48
C LYS A 173 8.12 4.37 6.59
N LEU A 174 8.83 4.76 7.65
CA LEU A 174 10.21 4.38 7.91
C LEU A 174 10.39 2.85 7.97
N TYR A 175 9.55 2.15 8.72
CA TYR A 175 9.63 0.70 8.86
C TYR A 175 9.23 -0.04 7.57
N GLN A 176 8.23 0.46 6.84
CA GLN A 176 7.82 -0.11 5.55
C GLN A 176 8.93 0.00 4.51
N LYS A 177 9.50 1.19 4.34
CA LYS A 177 10.58 1.46 3.37
C LYS A 177 11.86 0.66 3.64
N ASN A 178 12.13 0.33 4.92
CA ASN A 178 13.26 -0.51 5.32
C ASN A 178 12.93 -2.03 5.36
N GLY A 179 11.70 -2.43 4.98
CA GLY A 179 11.29 -3.84 4.90
C GLY A 179 11.05 -4.52 6.25
N ILE A 180 10.91 -3.75 7.32
CA ILE A 180 10.54 -4.24 8.66
C ILE A 180 9.10 -3.88 9.06
N GLY A 181 8.30 -3.31 8.14
CA GLY A 181 6.91 -2.93 8.39
C GLY A 181 6.00 -4.09 8.85
N HIS A 182 6.38 -5.34 8.54
CA HIS A 182 5.69 -6.54 9.01
C HIS A 182 5.70 -6.68 10.55
N LEU A 183 6.59 -5.98 11.27
CA LEU A 183 6.64 -5.97 12.75
C LEU A 183 5.51 -5.12 13.35
N LEU A 184 5.01 -4.12 12.63
CA LEU A 184 3.87 -3.29 13.05
C LEU A 184 2.51 -4.00 12.85
N ALA A 185 2.51 -5.17 12.28
CA ALA A 185 1.34 -6.01 12.14
C ALA A 185 1.49 -7.25 13.02
N ILE A 186 0.41 -7.70 13.66
CA ILE A 186 0.45 -8.95 14.41
C ILE A 186 0.75 -10.09 13.45
N SER A 187 1.93 -10.65 13.60
CA SER A 187 2.47 -11.73 12.77
C SER A 187 2.37 -13.10 13.45
N GLY A 188 2.61 -14.15 12.68
CA GLY A 188 2.75 -15.50 13.26
C GLY A 188 3.85 -15.61 14.30
N LEU A 189 4.90 -14.77 14.25
CA LEU A 189 5.95 -14.70 15.27
C LEU A 189 5.38 -14.22 16.61
N HIS A 190 4.59 -13.13 16.61
CA HIS A 190 3.93 -12.58 17.78
C HIS A 190 3.00 -13.61 18.44
N MET A 191 2.12 -14.21 17.62
CA MET A 191 1.18 -15.24 18.09
C MET A 191 1.91 -16.48 18.63
N SER A 192 2.98 -16.92 17.98
CA SER A 192 3.78 -18.06 18.44
C SER A 192 4.51 -17.74 19.74
N PHE A 193 5.07 -16.53 19.88
CA PHE A 193 5.74 -16.11 21.10
C PHE A 193 4.77 -16.10 22.29
N ILE A 194 3.58 -15.50 22.12
CA ILE A 194 2.56 -15.44 23.16
C ILE A 194 2.01 -16.83 23.47
N GLY A 195 1.56 -17.57 22.46
CA GLY A 195 0.92 -18.88 22.62
C GLY A 195 1.86 -19.94 23.19
N MET A 196 3.06 -20.08 22.60
CA MET A 196 4.05 -21.04 23.11
C MET A 196 4.66 -20.59 24.45
N GLY A 197 4.77 -19.28 24.68
CA GLY A 197 5.18 -18.71 25.97
C GLY A 197 4.22 -19.09 27.07
N ILE A 198 2.91 -18.84 26.89
CA ILE A 198 1.84 -19.21 27.83
C ILE A 198 1.80 -20.73 28.04
N TYR A 199 1.79 -21.51 26.94
CA TYR A 199 1.80 -22.97 27.02
C TYR A 199 3.00 -23.51 27.82
N SER A 200 4.20 -22.99 27.50
CA SER A 200 5.43 -23.41 28.23
C SER A 200 5.41 -23.02 29.70
N LEU A 201 4.85 -21.84 30.02
CA LEU A 201 4.71 -21.38 31.42
C LEU A 201 3.75 -22.30 32.16
N LEU A 202 2.58 -22.61 31.63
CA LEU A 202 1.61 -23.54 32.21
C LEU A 202 2.20 -24.95 32.40
N ARG A 203 3.00 -25.41 31.43
CA ARG A 203 3.73 -26.69 31.58
C ARG A 203 4.76 -26.65 32.72
N ARG A 204 5.44 -25.52 32.92
CA ARG A 204 6.42 -25.35 34.02
C ARG A 204 5.77 -25.31 35.40
N THR A 205 4.50 -24.90 35.53
CA THR A 205 3.74 -24.96 36.79
C THR A 205 3.26 -26.37 37.15
N GLY A 206 3.60 -27.40 36.32
CA GLY A 206 3.26 -28.80 36.58
C GLY A 206 1.95 -29.26 35.93
N LEU A 207 1.25 -28.41 35.15
CA LEU A 207 0.04 -28.79 34.42
C LEU A 207 0.38 -29.84 33.36
N GLY A 208 -0.50 -30.84 33.19
CA GLY A 208 -0.40 -31.88 32.16
C GLY A 208 -0.47 -31.28 30.75
N PHE A 209 -0.11 -32.06 29.73
CA PHE A 209 -0.16 -31.61 28.32
C PHE A 209 -1.57 -31.17 27.90
N ILE A 210 -2.59 -31.92 28.32
CA ILE A 210 -3.99 -31.65 28.00
C ILE A 210 -4.44 -30.34 28.67
N SER A 211 -4.27 -30.23 29.98
CA SER A 211 -4.73 -29.07 30.76
C SER A 211 -4.03 -27.77 30.30
N ALA A 212 -2.70 -27.82 30.09
CA ALA A 212 -1.94 -26.70 29.59
C ALA A 212 -2.31 -26.35 28.17
N GLY A 213 -2.62 -27.36 27.34
CA GLY A 213 -3.06 -27.17 25.95
C GLY A 213 -4.42 -26.50 25.84
N VAL A 214 -5.40 -26.98 26.61
CA VAL A 214 -6.76 -26.39 26.66
C VAL A 214 -6.71 -24.96 27.19
N ALA A 215 -6.05 -24.74 28.33
CA ALA A 215 -5.95 -23.39 28.90
C ALA A 215 -5.18 -22.43 28.00
N GLY A 216 -4.03 -22.83 27.45
CA GLY A 216 -3.26 -22.01 26.52
C GLY A 216 -4.01 -21.72 25.23
N GLY A 217 -4.74 -22.72 24.69
CA GLY A 217 -5.62 -22.57 23.53
C GLY A 217 -6.74 -21.55 23.77
N ALA A 218 -7.43 -21.66 24.91
CA ALA A 218 -8.51 -20.75 25.27
C ALA A 218 -8.01 -19.29 25.40
N ILE A 219 -6.87 -19.09 26.06
CA ILE A 219 -6.25 -17.75 26.19
C ILE A 219 -5.87 -17.20 24.81
N LEU A 220 -5.27 -18.03 23.94
CA LEU A 220 -4.87 -17.56 22.62
C LEU A 220 -6.08 -17.28 21.70
N ILE A 221 -7.20 -18.02 21.83
CA ILE A 221 -8.46 -17.74 21.16
C ILE A 221 -9.00 -16.38 21.63
N ALA A 222 -9.09 -16.16 22.95
CA ALA A 222 -9.55 -14.89 23.50
C ALA A 222 -8.68 -13.71 23.03
N TYR A 223 -7.36 -13.88 23.03
CA TYR A 223 -6.43 -12.89 22.49
C TYR A 223 -6.66 -12.64 21.00
N THR A 224 -6.86 -13.70 20.20
CA THR A 224 -7.14 -13.57 18.74
C THR A 224 -8.44 -12.78 18.50
N VAL A 225 -9.48 -13.02 19.29
CA VAL A 225 -10.74 -12.25 19.21
C VAL A 225 -10.50 -10.79 19.59
N MET A 226 -9.75 -10.54 20.67
CA MET A 226 -9.41 -9.19 21.14
C MET A 226 -8.68 -8.35 20.07
N ILE A 227 -7.74 -8.95 19.33
CA ILE A 227 -6.97 -8.25 18.28
C ILE A 227 -7.68 -8.15 16.93
N GLY A 228 -8.89 -8.72 16.78
CA GLY A 228 -9.72 -8.59 15.59
C GLY A 228 -9.62 -9.73 14.58
N ALA A 229 -9.01 -10.89 14.93
CA ALA A 229 -9.01 -12.15 14.13
C ALA A 229 -8.61 -12.00 12.65
N GLY A 230 -7.55 -11.23 12.36
CA GLY A 230 -7.02 -11.08 11.00
C GLY A 230 -6.47 -12.41 10.43
N VAL A 231 -6.33 -12.51 9.10
CA VAL A 231 -5.89 -13.73 8.40
C VAL A 231 -4.59 -14.30 8.96
N SER A 232 -3.58 -13.45 9.23
CA SER A 232 -2.29 -13.87 9.79
C SER A 232 -2.41 -14.42 11.22
N SER A 233 -3.27 -13.83 12.05
CA SER A 233 -3.50 -14.29 13.43
C SER A 233 -4.31 -15.59 13.46
N LEU A 234 -5.32 -15.74 12.61
CA LEU A 234 -6.09 -16.98 12.46
C LEU A 234 -5.21 -18.14 11.99
N ARG A 235 -4.36 -17.92 10.96
CA ARG A 235 -3.38 -18.92 10.55
C ARG A 235 -2.51 -19.39 11.72
N ALA A 236 -1.95 -18.43 12.46
CA ALA A 236 -1.06 -18.74 13.58
C ALA A 236 -1.80 -19.46 14.72
N LEU A 237 -3.05 -19.08 15.00
CA LEU A 237 -3.92 -19.77 15.96
C LEU A 237 -4.17 -21.23 15.53
N ILE A 238 -4.57 -21.48 14.28
CA ILE A 238 -4.82 -22.83 13.77
C ILE A 238 -3.56 -23.69 13.89
N MET A 239 -2.41 -23.16 13.43
CA MET A 239 -1.15 -23.89 13.52
C MET A 239 -0.70 -24.16 14.97
N PHE A 240 -0.95 -23.21 15.89
CA PHE A 240 -0.72 -23.41 17.31
C PHE A 240 -1.59 -24.53 17.89
N LEU A 241 -2.90 -24.53 17.58
CA LEU A 241 -3.83 -25.56 18.05
C LEU A 241 -3.44 -26.96 17.53
N ILE A 242 -3.01 -27.05 16.25
CA ILE A 242 -2.49 -28.31 15.67
C ILE A 242 -1.21 -28.74 16.42
N ARG A 243 -0.29 -27.82 16.69
CA ARG A 243 0.95 -28.09 17.42
C ARG A 243 0.69 -28.65 18.82
N VAL A 244 -0.17 -27.96 19.58
CA VAL A 244 -0.55 -28.37 20.92
C VAL A 244 -1.33 -29.70 20.89
N GLY A 245 -2.25 -29.85 19.90
CA GLY A 245 -2.96 -31.11 19.71
C GLY A 245 -2.03 -32.29 19.40
N ALA A 246 -0.97 -32.09 18.63
CA ALA A 246 0.09 -33.10 18.42
C ALA A 246 0.80 -33.46 19.72
N ASP A 247 1.20 -32.46 20.53
CA ASP A 247 1.80 -32.68 21.85
C ASP A 247 0.86 -33.44 22.81
N MET A 248 -0.45 -33.13 22.78
CA MET A 248 -1.49 -33.81 23.61
C MET A 248 -1.70 -35.26 23.22
N THR A 249 -1.58 -35.59 21.93
CA THR A 249 -1.82 -36.93 21.40
C THR A 249 -0.53 -37.74 21.23
N GLY A 250 0.64 -37.16 21.56
CA GLY A 250 1.95 -37.81 21.41
C GLY A 250 2.36 -38.01 19.94
N ARG A 251 1.81 -37.23 19.03
CA ARG A 251 2.13 -37.27 17.58
C ARG A 251 3.19 -36.24 17.23
N ASP A 252 3.94 -36.52 16.15
CA ASP A 252 4.89 -35.56 15.60
C ASP A 252 4.15 -34.42 14.89
N TYR A 253 4.60 -33.18 15.16
CA TYR A 253 4.11 -32.00 14.48
C TYR A 253 4.88 -31.78 13.17
N ASP A 254 4.16 -31.71 12.05
CA ASP A 254 4.71 -31.33 10.75
C ASP A 254 4.25 -29.91 10.35
N LEU A 255 5.25 -29.04 10.09
CA LEU A 255 5.02 -27.63 9.77
C LEU A 255 4.29 -27.45 8.42
N ALA A 256 4.66 -28.24 7.41
CA ALA A 256 4.08 -28.12 6.08
C ALA A 256 2.62 -28.58 6.06
N THR A 257 2.31 -29.69 6.70
CA THR A 257 0.94 -30.22 6.83
C THR A 257 0.06 -29.25 7.61
N SER A 258 0.55 -28.69 8.72
CA SER A 258 -0.21 -27.72 9.51
C SER A 258 -0.48 -26.43 8.76
N LEU A 259 0.48 -25.96 7.93
CA LEU A 259 0.31 -24.81 7.05
C LEU A 259 -0.76 -25.09 5.98
N ALA A 260 -0.70 -26.25 5.34
CA ALA A 260 -1.67 -26.65 4.31
C ALA A 260 -3.10 -26.74 4.88
N LEU A 261 -3.25 -27.33 6.09
CA LEU A 261 -4.54 -27.42 6.76
C LEU A 261 -5.09 -26.04 7.13
N ALA A 262 -4.23 -25.16 7.64
CA ALA A 262 -4.63 -23.77 7.94
C ALA A 262 -5.05 -23.01 6.66
N ALA A 263 -4.32 -23.19 5.57
CA ALA A 263 -4.67 -22.59 4.27
C ALA A 263 -6.04 -23.12 3.78
N ALA A 264 -6.24 -24.43 3.79
CA ALA A 264 -7.50 -25.05 3.37
C ALA A 264 -8.68 -24.55 4.20
N ALA A 265 -8.55 -24.46 5.53
CA ALA A 265 -9.59 -23.97 6.42
C ALA A 265 -9.98 -22.50 6.12
N LEU A 266 -9.01 -21.62 5.91
CA LEU A 266 -9.25 -20.21 5.63
C LEU A 266 -9.81 -19.97 4.23
N VAL A 267 -9.28 -20.67 3.22
CA VAL A 267 -9.79 -20.58 1.84
C VAL A 267 -11.19 -21.17 1.71
N TRP A 268 -11.49 -22.26 2.46
CA TRP A 268 -12.86 -22.80 2.53
C TRP A 268 -13.86 -21.78 3.10
N GLN A 269 -13.44 -21.02 4.12
CA GLN A 269 -14.28 -19.98 4.73
C GLN A 269 -14.48 -18.79 3.80
N GLN A 270 -13.42 -18.34 3.11
CA GLN A 270 -13.46 -17.21 2.19
C GLN A 270 -12.41 -17.39 1.08
N PRO A 271 -12.84 -17.82 -0.13
CA PRO A 271 -11.91 -18.06 -1.26
C PRO A 271 -11.10 -16.83 -1.66
N LEU A 272 -11.64 -15.63 -1.52
CA LEU A 272 -10.97 -14.37 -1.86
C LEU A 272 -9.73 -14.08 -1.01
N TYR A 273 -9.52 -14.77 0.11
CA TYR A 273 -8.28 -14.65 0.87
C TYR A 273 -7.05 -15.04 0.07
N MET A 274 -7.17 -15.88 -0.98
CA MET A 274 -6.03 -16.23 -1.84
C MET A 274 -5.43 -15.02 -2.57
N THR A 275 -6.16 -13.94 -2.74
CA THR A 275 -5.70 -12.69 -3.36
C THR A 275 -5.35 -11.61 -2.33
N ASP A 276 -5.52 -11.90 -1.03
CA ASP A 276 -5.23 -10.96 0.06
C ASP A 276 -3.73 -10.87 0.35
N ALA A 277 -3.21 -9.63 0.48
CA ALA A 277 -1.80 -9.41 0.78
C ALA A 277 -1.37 -10.07 2.10
N GLY A 278 -2.22 -9.99 3.14
CA GLY A 278 -1.95 -10.60 4.44
C GLY A 278 -1.86 -12.12 4.36
N PHE A 279 -2.72 -12.76 3.55
CA PHE A 279 -2.65 -14.20 3.29
C PHE A 279 -1.36 -14.55 2.55
N LEU A 280 -1.11 -13.93 1.39
CA LEU A 280 0.04 -14.24 0.54
C LEU A 280 1.38 -14.03 1.25
N LEU A 281 1.55 -12.90 1.95
CA LEU A 281 2.77 -12.61 2.70
C LEU A 281 2.95 -13.54 3.90
N SER A 282 1.87 -13.86 4.61
CA SER A 282 1.92 -14.65 5.84
C SER A 282 2.15 -16.15 5.58
N PHE A 283 1.42 -16.73 4.62
CA PHE A 283 1.60 -18.12 4.20
C PHE A 283 2.86 -18.32 3.38
N GLY A 284 3.15 -17.40 2.47
CA GLY A 284 4.36 -17.40 1.66
C GLY A 284 5.64 -17.36 2.49
N ALA A 285 5.67 -16.59 3.58
CA ALA A 285 6.84 -16.56 4.46
C ALA A 285 7.21 -17.96 5.00
N ILE A 286 6.22 -18.71 5.50
CA ILE A 286 6.48 -20.08 6.01
C ILE A 286 6.79 -21.03 4.87
N LEU A 287 6.07 -20.93 3.76
CA LEU A 287 6.32 -21.74 2.57
C LEU A 287 7.75 -21.51 2.06
N GLY A 288 8.23 -20.26 2.06
CA GLY A 288 9.61 -19.92 1.72
C GLY A 288 10.62 -20.62 2.61
N LEU A 289 10.41 -20.62 3.91
CA LEU A 289 11.28 -21.32 4.86
C LEU A 289 11.29 -22.84 4.61
N VAL A 290 10.13 -23.44 4.32
CA VAL A 290 10.00 -24.88 4.10
C VAL A 290 10.63 -25.30 2.77
N LEU A 291 10.34 -24.58 1.68
CA LEU A 291 10.77 -24.94 0.32
C LEU A 291 12.20 -24.49 0.01
N LEU A 292 12.54 -23.24 0.33
CA LEU A 292 13.81 -22.62 -0.07
C LEU A 292 14.89 -22.71 1.02
N GLY A 293 14.51 -22.90 2.29
CA GLY A 293 15.46 -23.05 3.39
C GLY A 293 16.49 -24.14 3.14
N PRO A 294 16.12 -25.37 2.73
CA PRO A 294 17.06 -26.42 2.38
C PRO A 294 17.97 -26.07 1.19
N VAL A 295 17.44 -25.36 0.18
CA VAL A 295 18.20 -24.93 -1.02
C VAL A 295 19.33 -23.97 -0.61
N PHE A 296 18.99 -22.92 0.15
CA PHE A 296 20.00 -21.96 0.64
C PHE A 296 20.94 -22.56 1.68
N ALA A 297 20.46 -23.47 2.54
CA ALA A 297 21.33 -24.19 3.46
C ALA A 297 22.40 -25.00 2.71
N ALA A 298 22.04 -25.66 1.62
CA ALA A 298 22.99 -26.38 0.74
C ALA A 298 23.94 -25.39 0.04
N MET A 299 23.44 -24.24 -0.43
CA MET A 299 24.25 -23.20 -1.06
C MET A 299 25.34 -22.67 -0.10
N PHE A 300 25.01 -22.39 1.17
CA PHE A 300 25.96 -21.94 2.18
C PHE A 300 26.78 -23.07 2.82
N GLY A 301 26.53 -24.33 2.46
CA GLY A 301 27.25 -25.49 3.01
C GLY A 301 26.91 -25.75 4.49
N THR A 302 25.74 -25.33 4.96
CA THR A 302 25.24 -25.55 6.33
C THR A 302 24.33 -26.79 6.37
N ALA A 303 24.13 -27.37 7.58
CA ALA A 303 23.17 -28.47 7.73
C ALA A 303 21.74 -27.96 7.59
N CYS A 304 20.90 -28.64 6.80
CA CYS A 304 19.49 -28.28 6.61
C CYS A 304 18.73 -28.18 7.95
N PRO A 305 18.09 -27.05 8.25
CA PRO A 305 17.16 -26.98 9.36
C PRO A 305 15.92 -27.84 9.03
N GLY A 306 15.52 -28.73 9.93
CA GLY A 306 14.22 -29.42 9.81
C GLY A 306 14.24 -30.89 9.38
N THR A 307 15.36 -31.46 8.92
CA THR A 307 15.44 -32.91 8.75
C THR A 307 15.65 -33.57 10.11
N GLY A 308 14.55 -34.04 10.71
CA GLY A 308 14.52 -34.69 12.02
C GLY A 308 15.25 -36.05 12.11
N ARG A 309 16.32 -36.21 11.37
CA ARG A 309 17.14 -37.42 11.43
C ARG A 309 17.99 -37.40 12.69
N LYS A 310 17.79 -38.40 13.57
CA LYS A 310 18.60 -38.66 14.76
C LYS A 310 20.08 -38.51 14.43
N LYS A 311 20.74 -37.51 15.03
CA LYS A 311 22.16 -37.20 14.86
C LYS A 311 22.99 -38.47 15.27
N ASN A 312 23.53 -39.19 14.33
CA ASN A 312 24.61 -40.15 14.60
C ASN A 312 25.79 -39.35 15.17
N LYS A 313 26.12 -39.61 16.42
CA LYS A 313 27.18 -38.91 17.20
C LYS A 313 28.57 -39.00 16.53
N SER A 314 28.77 -39.92 15.56
CA SER A 314 30.07 -40.19 14.92
C SER A 314 30.49 -39.17 13.84
N ARG A 315 29.59 -38.32 13.31
CA ARG A 315 29.94 -37.31 12.27
C ARG A 315 30.34 -35.95 12.80
N ARG A 316 30.55 -35.79 14.11
CA ARG A 316 30.93 -34.49 14.76
C ARG A 316 32.40 -34.08 14.53
N ALA A 317 33.24 -34.90 13.92
CA ALA A 317 34.67 -34.64 13.82
C ALA A 317 35.11 -33.71 12.66
N GLY A 318 34.24 -33.41 11.67
CA GLY A 318 34.63 -32.68 10.44
C GLY A 318 34.40 -31.18 10.41
N ASN A 319 33.61 -30.57 11.35
CA ASN A 319 33.21 -29.19 11.21
C ASN A 319 33.41 -28.33 12.51
N LYS A 320 34.58 -28.49 13.12
CA LYS A 320 34.94 -27.76 14.37
C LYS A 320 35.32 -26.26 14.17
N LYS A 321 35.34 -25.74 12.94
CA LYS A 321 35.88 -24.37 12.69
C LYS A 321 34.86 -23.25 12.59
N CYS A 322 33.55 -23.52 12.52
CA CYS A 322 32.56 -22.43 12.49
C CYS A 322 31.97 -22.20 13.88
N GLY A 323 32.25 -21.06 14.48
CA GLY A 323 31.74 -20.67 15.82
C GLY A 323 30.22 -20.64 15.89
N ALA A 324 29.64 -20.69 17.09
CA ALA A 324 28.19 -20.60 17.30
C ALA A 324 27.57 -19.36 16.66
N ALA A 325 28.27 -18.23 16.72
CA ALA A 325 27.85 -16.97 16.09
C ALA A 325 27.74 -17.07 14.56
N ALA A 326 28.72 -17.68 13.89
CA ALA A 326 28.67 -17.83 12.43
C ALA A 326 27.54 -18.75 11.96
N ARG A 327 27.20 -19.79 12.76
CA ARG A 327 26.03 -20.65 12.47
C ARG A 327 24.71 -19.91 12.68
N TRP A 328 24.62 -19.09 13.70
CA TRP A 328 23.45 -18.26 13.95
C TRP A 328 23.25 -17.21 12.84
N LEU A 329 24.31 -16.51 12.43
CA LEU A 329 24.30 -15.59 11.30
C LEU A 329 23.88 -16.26 9.98
N ALA A 330 24.48 -17.41 9.66
CA ALA A 330 24.13 -18.18 8.46
C ALA A 330 22.66 -18.63 8.49
N GLY A 331 22.16 -19.11 9.64
CA GLY A 331 20.76 -19.49 9.80
C GLY A 331 19.79 -18.33 9.60
N GLY A 332 20.11 -17.15 10.12
CA GLY A 332 19.33 -15.94 9.95
C GLY A 332 19.31 -15.46 8.49
N LEU A 333 20.48 -15.46 7.82
CA LEU A 333 20.57 -15.10 6.39
C LEU A 333 19.79 -16.09 5.50
N ILE A 334 19.92 -17.39 5.74
CA ILE A 334 19.17 -18.44 5.02
C ILE A 334 17.67 -18.19 5.16
N SER A 335 17.21 -17.95 6.39
CA SER A 335 15.79 -17.70 6.64
C SER A 335 15.31 -16.43 5.95
N SER A 336 16.05 -15.33 6.07
CA SER A 336 15.69 -14.05 5.46
C SER A 336 15.67 -14.13 3.93
N LEU A 337 16.69 -14.73 3.30
CA LEU A 337 16.73 -14.96 1.86
C LEU A 337 15.59 -15.85 1.37
N SER A 338 15.31 -16.96 2.09
CA SER A 338 14.22 -17.87 1.73
C SER A 338 12.87 -17.17 1.68
N VAL A 339 12.61 -16.32 2.68
CA VAL A 339 11.37 -15.54 2.75
C VAL A 339 11.32 -14.46 1.66
N ASN A 340 12.37 -13.65 1.52
CA ASN A 340 12.38 -12.56 0.56
C ASN A 340 12.29 -13.04 -0.89
N ILE A 341 12.98 -14.13 -1.25
CA ILE A 341 12.93 -14.70 -2.60
C ILE A 341 11.52 -15.24 -2.92
N LEU A 342 10.89 -16.00 -2.01
CA LEU A 342 9.54 -16.47 -2.28
C LEU A 342 8.52 -15.34 -2.32
N LEU A 343 8.66 -14.33 -1.46
CA LEU A 343 7.74 -13.21 -1.35
C LEU A 343 8.01 -12.08 -2.37
N LEU A 344 9.05 -12.17 -3.19
CA LEU A 344 9.40 -11.12 -4.14
C LEU A 344 8.23 -10.71 -5.03
N GLY A 345 7.48 -11.69 -5.58
CA GLY A 345 6.30 -11.41 -6.40
C GLY A 345 5.23 -10.60 -5.66
N PRO A 346 4.69 -11.07 -4.52
CA PRO A 346 3.75 -10.30 -3.71
C PRO A 346 4.29 -8.95 -3.23
N ILE A 347 5.58 -8.87 -2.85
CA ILE A 347 6.19 -7.59 -2.42
C ILE A 347 6.15 -6.58 -3.58
N LEU A 348 6.59 -6.97 -4.77
CA LEU A 348 6.55 -6.07 -5.94
C LEU A 348 5.11 -5.76 -6.38
N TYR A 349 4.17 -6.70 -6.26
CA TYR A 349 2.79 -6.48 -6.66
C TYR A 349 2.05 -5.48 -5.77
N PHE A 350 2.31 -5.48 -4.44
CA PHE A 350 1.60 -4.64 -3.47
C PHE A 350 2.37 -3.40 -3.04
N TYR A 351 3.71 -3.43 -3.10
CA TYR A 351 4.55 -2.33 -2.60
C TYR A 351 5.46 -1.72 -3.66
N PHE A 352 5.58 -2.34 -4.86
CA PHE A 352 6.28 -1.82 -6.04
C PHE A 352 7.80 -1.65 -5.89
N GLU A 353 8.35 -1.89 -4.71
CA GLU A 353 9.75 -1.69 -4.38
C GLU A 353 10.32 -2.83 -3.54
N VAL A 354 11.64 -2.99 -3.57
CA VAL A 354 12.39 -3.97 -2.78
C VAL A 354 13.38 -3.24 -1.88
N PRO A 355 13.25 -3.37 -0.54
CA PRO A 355 14.23 -2.84 0.39
C PRO A 355 15.46 -3.76 0.44
N LEU A 356 16.58 -3.33 -0.18
CA LEU A 356 17.77 -4.19 -0.36
C LEU A 356 18.45 -4.57 0.95
N TYR A 357 18.46 -3.67 1.93
CA TYR A 357 19.08 -3.93 3.25
C TYR A 357 18.18 -4.69 4.24
N SER A 358 16.92 -4.98 3.87
CA SER A 358 15.97 -5.68 4.73
C SER A 358 16.47 -7.04 5.22
N VAL A 359 17.25 -7.76 4.39
CA VAL A 359 17.84 -9.06 4.76
C VAL A 359 18.74 -8.93 5.98
N PHE A 360 19.56 -7.86 6.03
CA PHE A 360 20.48 -7.61 7.15
C PHE A 360 19.76 -7.00 8.35
N LEU A 361 18.81 -6.07 8.13
CA LEU A 361 17.99 -5.51 9.19
C LEU A 361 17.20 -6.59 9.93
N ASN A 362 16.57 -7.50 9.19
CA ASN A 362 15.80 -8.61 9.76
C ASN A 362 16.65 -9.57 10.60
N LEU A 363 17.94 -9.70 10.29
CA LEU A 363 18.88 -10.48 11.07
C LEU A 363 19.06 -9.94 12.49
N LEU A 364 18.97 -8.61 12.67
CA LEU A 364 19.10 -7.95 13.96
C LEU A 364 17.74 -7.77 14.66
N VAL A 365 16.74 -7.33 13.89
CA VAL A 365 15.44 -6.87 14.42
C VAL A 365 14.59 -8.04 14.89
N ILE A 366 14.49 -9.12 14.10
CA ILE A 366 13.64 -10.27 14.42
C ILE A 366 14.04 -10.96 15.74
N PRO A 367 15.33 -11.23 16.04
CA PRO A 367 15.71 -11.86 17.32
C PRO A 367 15.50 -10.98 18.56
N ILE A 368 15.48 -9.65 18.40
CA ILE A 368 15.31 -8.71 19.51
C ILE A 368 13.81 -8.46 19.80
N MET A 369 12.93 -8.69 18.83
CA MET A 369 11.48 -8.46 18.96
C MET A 369 10.84 -9.17 20.17
N PRO A 370 11.19 -10.43 20.52
CA PRO A 370 10.69 -11.08 21.73
C PRO A 370 10.98 -10.32 23.03
N VAL A 371 12.08 -9.54 23.07
CA VAL A 371 12.41 -8.69 24.22
C VAL A 371 11.42 -7.53 24.32
N ALA A 372 11.12 -6.85 23.20
CA ALA A 372 10.12 -5.78 23.20
C ALA A 372 8.74 -6.29 23.62
N MET A 373 8.31 -7.43 23.06
CA MET A 373 7.04 -8.05 23.39
C MET A 373 6.97 -8.50 24.86
N GLY A 374 8.02 -9.18 25.33
CA GLY A 374 8.11 -9.63 26.72
C GLY A 374 8.08 -8.47 27.72
N ALA A 375 8.84 -7.40 27.42
CA ALA A 375 8.85 -6.18 28.22
C ALA A 375 7.48 -5.47 28.17
N GLY A 376 6.84 -5.43 27.00
CA GLY A 376 5.50 -4.86 26.82
C GLY A 376 4.45 -5.61 27.65
N ILE A 377 4.41 -6.95 27.57
CA ILE A 377 3.46 -7.77 28.31
C ILE A 377 3.75 -7.72 29.82
N ALA A 378 4.98 -8.04 30.24
CA ALA A 378 5.35 -8.08 31.65
C ALA A 378 5.25 -6.69 32.31
N GLY A 379 5.71 -5.64 31.60
CA GLY A 379 5.62 -4.27 32.08
C GLY A 379 4.17 -3.81 32.24
N SER A 380 3.28 -4.20 31.31
CA SER A 380 1.85 -3.91 31.45
C SER A 380 1.23 -4.55 32.68
N PHE A 381 1.48 -5.84 32.93
CA PHE A 381 0.99 -6.51 34.14
C PHE A 381 1.56 -5.90 35.44
N LEU A 382 2.84 -5.54 35.44
CA LEU A 382 3.46 -4.88 36.57
C LEU A 382 2.92 -3.47 36.80
N THR A 383 2.56 -2.75 35.73
CA THR A 383 1.94 -1.41 35.86
C THR A 383 0.56 -1.47 36.51
N LEU A 384 -0.19 -2.57 36.34
CA LEU A 384 -1.48 -2.78 37.04
C LEU A 384 -1.26 -2.92 38.55
N ILE A 385 -0.10 -3.44 39.00
CA ILE A 385 0.25 -3.57 40.42
C ILE A 385 0.80 -2.22 40.91
N SER A 386 1.79 -1.67 40.20
CA SER A 386 2.40 -0.38 40.50
C SER A 386 3.08 0.21 39.28
N PRO A 387 2.70 1.43 38.85
CA PRO A 387 3.37 2.13 37.74
C PRO A 387 4.88 2.31 37.99
N ALA A 388 5.32 2.47 39.24
CA ALA A 388 6.74 2.61 39.58
C ALA A 388 7.58 1.36 39.22
N ILE A 389 6.97 0.17 39.25
CA ILE A 389 7.64 -1.09 38.89
C ILE A 389 7.45 -1.40 37.39
N GLY A 390 6.26 -1.16 36.85
CA GLY A 390 5.95 -1.49 35.48
C GLY A 390 6.60 -0.57 34.45
N SER A 391 6.66 0.74 34.71
CA SER A 391 7.21 1.74 33.78
C SER A 391 8.68 1.47 33.41
N PRO A 392 9.61 1.14 34.32
CA PRO A 392 10.97 0.76 33.93
C PRO A 392 11.03 -0.45 33.00
N VAL A 393 10.15 -1.44 33.20
CA VAL A 393 10.11 -2.63 32.33
C VAL A 393 9.57 -2.27 30.95
N LEU A 394 8.52 -1.44 30.86
CA LEU A 394 8.00 -0.92 29.57
C LEU A 394 9.06 -0.13 28.80
N LYS A 395 9.91 0.65 29.51
CA LYS A 395 11.01 1.41 28.88
C LYS A 395 12.06 0.52 28.21
N ILE A 396 12.20 -0.75 28.60
CA ILE A 396 13.04 -1.72 27.85
C ILE A 396 12.47 -1.93 26.45
N GLY A 397 11.15 -2.10 26.33
CA GLY A 397 10.48 -2.19 25.02
C GLY A 397 10.64 -0.92 24.21
N LYS A 398 10.51 0.26 24.84
CA LYS A 398 10.79 1.56 24.21
C LYS A 398 12.22 1.63 23.66
N ALA A 399 13.21 1.19 24.42
CA ALA A 399 14.61 1.18 24.00
C ALA A 399 14.84 0.27 22.77
N VAL A 400 14.11 -0.85 22.68
CA VAL A 400 14.17 -1.72 21.48
C VAL A 400 13.61 -1.00 20.26
N PHE A 401 12.46 -0.32 20.35
CA PHE A 401 11.92 0.43 19.22
C PHE A 401 12.80 1.62 18.85
N TRP A 402 13.35 2.33 19.81
CA TRP A 402 14.35 3.36 19.55
C TRP A 402 15.56 2.79 18.78
N LEU A 403 16.06 1.61 19.16
CA LEU A 403 17.13 0.95 18.42
C LEU A 403 16.73 0.64 16.99
N TYR A 404 15.47 0.21 16.76
CA TYR A 404 14.98 -0.04 15.40
C TYR A 404 14.92 1.23 14.57
N ASP A 405 14.49 2.35 15.14
CA ASP A 405 14.49 3.65 14.47
C ASP A 405 15.92 4.03 14.04
N GLN A 406 16.92 3.88 14.94
CA GLN A 406 18.32 4.16 14.63
C GLN A 406 18.87 3.25 13.52
N LEU A 407 18.52 1.95 13.55
CA LEU A 407 18.95 1.01 12.52
C LEU A 407 18.31 1.31 11.17
N CYS A 408 17.03 1.69 11.14
CA CYS A 408 16.33 2.09 9.92
C CYS A 408 16.88 3.40 9.35
N SER A 409 17.13 4.40 10.19
CA SER A 409 17.71 5.67 9.77
C SER A 409 19.14 5.47 9.22
N ALA A 410 19.95 4.67 9.90
CA ALA A 410 21.29 4.33 9.41
C ALA A 410 21.25 3.57 8.06
N ALA A 411 20.29 2.65 7.87
CA ALA A 411 20.11 1.95 6.61
C ALA A 411 19.64 2.90 5.50
N GLY A 412 18.81 3.89 5.81
CA GLY A 412 18.35 4.92 4.89
C GLY A 412 19.46 5.83 4.36
N MET A 413 20.54 6.04 5.15
CA MET A 413 21.72 6.82 4.74
C MET A 413 22.60 6.06 3.74
N LEU A 414 22.44 4.74 3.62
CA LEU A 414 23.25 3.94 2.71
C LEU A 414 22.74 4.09 1.26
N PRO A 415 23.65 4.13 0.26
CA PRO A 415 23.24 4.22 -1.14
C PRO A 415 22.44 3.00 -1.56
N ALA A 416 21.49 3.19 -2.48
CA ALA A 416 20.64 2.12 -3.01
C ALA A 416 19.85 1.34 -1.92
N GLY A 417 19.39 2.01 -0.87
CA GLY A 417 18.62 1.38 0.23
C GLY A 417 17.34 0.68 -0.25
N ARG A 418 16.75 1.16 -1.34
CA ARG A 418 15.56 0.59 -1.96
C ARG A 418 15.71 0.58 -3.49
N TYR A 419 15.04 -0.35 -4.13
CA TYR A 419 14.94 -0.44 -5.58
C TYR A 419 13.47 -0.44 -5.99
N VAL A 420 13.02 0.63 -6.64
CA VAL A 420 11.67 0.77 -7.16
C VAL A 420 11.60 0.05 -8.51
N ALA A 421 10.88 -1.06 -8.55
CA ALA A 421 10.77 -1.90 -9.74
C ALA A 421 9.46 -1.69 -10.52
N GLY A 422 8.47 -1.06 -9.88
CA GLY A 422 7.11 -0.96 -10.41
C GLY A 422 6.27 -2.21 -10.16
N LYS A 423 5.03 -2.18 -10.62
CA LYS A 423 4.08 -3.29 -10.51
C LYS A 423 4.35 -4.33 -11.59
N PRO A 424 4.72 -5.59 -11.24
CA PRO A 424 4.98 -6.63 -12.23
C PRO A 424 3.69 -7.03 -12.96
N CYS A 425 3.77 -7.27 -14.27
CA CYS A 425 2.65 -7.83 -15.01
C CYS A 425 2.46 -9.33 -14.69
N ALA A 426 1.26 -9.85 -14.93
CA ALA A 426 0.92 -11.24 -14.63
C ALA A 426 1.85 -12.25 -15.33
N GLY A 427 2.25 -12.00 -16.57
CA GLY A 427 3.17 -12.85 -17.32
C GLY A 427 4.54 -12.98 -16.64
N TRP A 428 5.08 -11.88 -16.11
CA TRP A 428 6.34 -11.90 -15.35
C TRP A 428 6.22 -12.68 -14.05
N LEU A 429 5.11 -12.50 -13.31
CA LEU A 429 4.87 -13.23 -12.07
C LEU A 429 4.80 -14.74 -12.32
N ILE A 430 4.03 -15.16 -13.34
CA ILE A 430 3.92 -16.57 -13.72
C ILE A 430 5.30 -17.12 -14.09
N THR A 431 6.05 -16.43 -14.96
CA THR A 431 7.39 -16.85 -15.38
C THR A 431 8.34 -17.00 -14.19
N TYR A 432 8.34 -16.03 -13.27
CA TYR A 432 9.15 -16.09 -12.05
C TYR A 432 8.86 -17.34 -11.22
N TYR A 433 7.59 -17.63 -10.92
CA TYR A 433 7.24 -18.78 -10.09
C TYR A 433 7.41 -20.12 -10.80
N VAL A 434 7.29 -20.15 -12.12
CA VAL A 434 7.64 -21.36 -12.92
C VAL A 434 9.13 -21.65 -12.83
N ILE A 435 9.99 -20.65 -13.04
CA ILE A 435 11.46 -20.81 -12.93
C ILE A 435 11.84 -21.21 -11.49
N LEU A 436 11.25 -20.56 -10.48
CA LEU A 436 11.46 -20.88 -9.07
C LEU A 436 11.09 -22.33 -8.78
N GLY A 437 9.93 -22.78 -9.25
CA GLY A 437 9.46 -24.17 -9.10
C GLY A 437 10.39 -25.19 -9.80
N CYS A 438 10.85 -24.88 -11.01
CA CYS A 438 11.81 -25.72 -11.74
C CYS A 438 13.15 -25.85 -10.99
N LEU A 439 13.72 -24.74 -10.51
CA LEU A 439 14.98 -24.77 -9.77
C LEU A 439 14.86 -25.52 -8.44
N CYS A 440 13.74 -25.37 -7.74
CA CYS A 440 13.44 -26.17 -6.56
C CYS A 440 13.30 -27.66 -6.91
N GLY A 441 12.58 -27.97 -7.99
CA GLY A 441 12.44 -29.35 -8.47
C GLY A 441 13.78 -30.03 -8.79
N VAL A 442 14.66 -29.30 -9.49
CA VAL A 442 16.04 -29.77 -9.78
C VAL A 442 16.81 -30.01 -8.47
N PHE A 443 16.72 -29.04 -7.50
CA PHE A 443 17.38 -29.22 -6.20
C PHE A 443 16.90 -30.48 -5.48
N TYR A 444 15.60 -30.70 -5.34
CA TYR A 444 15.03 -31.82 -4.62
C TYR A 444 15.30 -33.15 -5.34
N PHE A 445 15.34 -33.16 -6.68
CA PHE A 445 15.73 -34.32 -7.47
C PHE A 445 17.19 -34.70 -7.22
N LEU A 446 18.12 -33.72 -7.29
CA LEU A 446 19.55 -33.96 -7.02
C LEU A 446 19.77 -34.37 -5.55
N TYR A 447 19.05 -33.75 -4.61
CA TYR A 447 19.14 -34.07 -3.19
C TYR A 447 18.73 -35.50 -2.89
N ARG A 448 17.60 -35.97 -3.47
CA ARG A 448 17.13 -37.34 -3.35
C ARG A 448 18.11 -38.36 -3.98
N ARG A 449 18.73 -38.05 -5.12
CA ARG A 449 19.77 -38.90 -5.73
C ARG A 449 20.99 -39.03 -4.82
N LYS A 450 21.46 -37.93 -4.24
CA LYS A 450 22.56 -37.96 -3.27
C LYS A 450 22.25 -38.84 -2.04
N GLU A 451 20.99 -38.88 -1.61
CA GLU A 451 20.57 -39.64 -0.43
C GLU A 451 20.50 -41.14 -0.69
N LYS A 452 20.34 -41.58 -1.95
CA LYS A 452 20.25 -43.00 -2.33
C LYS A 452 21.60 -43.72 -2.48
N ASP A 453 22.73 -43.04 -2.19
CA ASP A 453 24.11 -43.59 -2.31
C ASP A 453 24.34 -44.37 -3.63
N ASP A 454 24.10 -43.73 -4.77
CA ASP A 454 24.24 -44.34 -6.10
C ASP A 454 25.74 -44.47 -6.45
N PRO A 455 26.26 -45.68 -6.72
CA PRO A 455 27.71 -45.93 -6.94
C PRO A 455 28.27 -45.26 -8.21
N GLU A 456 27.43 -44.89 -9.18
CA GLU A 456 27.84 -44.22 -10.43
C GLU A 456 28.07 -42.69 -10.26
N LEU A 457 27.99 -42.17 -9.03
CA LEU A 457 27.92 -40.75 -8.78
C LEU A 457 29.31 -40.07 -8.65
N PRO A 458 29.44 -38.80 -9.13
CA PRO A 458 30.69 -38.06 -9.05
C PRO A 458 31.15 -37.84 -7.60
N SER A 459 32.45 -37.56 -7.40
CA SER A 459 33.06 -37.31 -6.09
C SER A 459 32.21 -36.38 -5.20
N LYS A 460 32.25 -36.55 -3.88
CA LYS A 460 31.48 -35.72 -2.89
C LYS A 460 31.58 -34.21 -3.14
N ASP A 461 32.66 -33.73 -3.70
CA ASP A 461 32.85 -32.30 -3.98
C ASP A 461 32.03 -31.85 -5.18
N ARG A 462 31.90 -32.66 -6.24
CA ARG A 462 31.03 -32.33 -7.38
C ARG A 462 29.55 -32.24 -6.98
N TRP A 463 29.09 -33.16 -6.10
CA TRP A 463 27.73 -33.13 -5.58
C TRP A 463 27.44 -31.86 -4.73
N ASN A 464 28.40 -31.46 -3.93
CA ASN A 464 28.26 -30.23 -3.14
C ASN A 464 28.17 -28.97 -4.06
N ILE A 465 28.90 -28.96 -5.17
CA ILE A 465 28.83 -27.91 -6.18
C ILE A 465 27.45 -27.93 -6.88
N LEU A 466 27.01 -29.11 -7.36
CA LEU A 466 25.72 -29.22 -8.06
C LEU A 466 24.53 -28.83 -7.21
N LEU A 467 24.53 -29.09 -5.90
CA LEU A 467 23.48 -28.69 -4.98
C LEU A 467 23.48 -27.19 -4.64
N ARG A 468 24.56 -26.46 -4.93
CA ARG A 468 24.65 -25.02 -4.77
C ARG A 468 24.06 -24.24 -5.94
N LEU A 469 24.13 -24.81 -7.15
CA LEU A 469 23.69 -24.15 -8.37
C LEU A 469 22.21 -23.66 -8.35
N PRO A 470 21.23 -24.43 -7.87
CA PRO A 470 19.85 -23.97 -7.78
C PRO A 470 19.69 -22.73 -6.90
N GLY A 471 20.41 -22.67 -5.76
CA GLY A 471 20.38 -21.49 -4.90
C GLY A 471 20.94 -20.23 -5.58
N CYS A 472 22.07 -20.38 -6.30
CA CYS A 472 22.62 -19.28 -7.10
C CYS A 472 21.66 -18.89 -8.22
N GLY A 473 21.02 -19.85 -8.88
CA GLY A 473 20.01 -19.62 -9.92
C GLY A 473 18.79 -18.84 -9.40
N LEU A 474 18.32 -19.15 -8.20
CA LEU A 474 17.22 -18.42 -7.55
C LEU A 474 17.58 -16.97 -7.26
N MET A 475 18.79 -16.72 -6.74
CA MET A 475 19.27 -15.35 -6.51
C MET A 475 19.37 -14.55 -7.82
N LEU A 476 19.96 -15.17 -8.86
CA LEU A 476 20.06 -14.55 -10.17
C LEU A 476 18.69 -14.26 -10.78
N CYS A 477 17.75 -15.22 -10.71
CA CYS A 477 16.38 -15.04 -11.18
C CYS A 477 15.69 -13.87 -10.47
N ALA A 478 15.83 -13.76 -9.16
CA ALA A 478 15.23 -12.65 -8.39
C ALA A 478 15.78 -11.30 -8.83
N VAL A 479 17.11 -11.18 -9.01
CA VAL A 479 17.73 -9.94 -9.50
C VAL A 479 17.26 -9.61 -10.91
N LEU A 480 17.30 -10.59 -11.83
CA LEU A 480 16.86 -10.38 -13.21
C LEU A 480 15.38 -9.99 -13.30
N MET A 481 14.52 -10.63 -12.51
CA MET A 481 13.12 -10.28 -12.42
C MET A 481 12.92 -8.81 -12.00
N THR A 482 13.60 -8.40 -10.93
CA THR A 482 13.48 -7.04 -10.39
C THR A 482 13.96 -5.99 -11.39
N VAL A 483 15.10 -6.24 -12.05
CA VAL A 483 15.64 -5.37 -13.10
C VAL A 483 14.73 -5.32 -14.31
N ALA A 484 14.20 -6.47 -14.74
CA ALA A 484 13.33 -6.56 -15.91
C ALA A 484 11.99 -5.85 -15.69
N CYS A 485 11.42 -5.89 -14.48
CA CYS A 485 10.22 -5.11 -14.16
C CYS A 485 10.45 -3.61 -14.42
N ARG A 486 11.52 -3.04 -13.86
CA ARG A 486 11.85 -1.61 -14.06
C ARG A 486 12.15 -1.28 -15.53
N ARG A 487 12.91 -2.14 -16.22
CA ARG A 487 13.21 -1.93 -17.64
C ARG A 487 11.97 -1.95 -18.52
N GLY A 488 10.98 -2.77 -18.20
CA GLY A 488 9.71 -2.80 -18.93
C GLY A 488 8.97 -1.45 -18.93
N TYR A 489 9.12 -0.67 -17.87
CA TYR A 489 8.59 0.69 -17.80
C TYR A 489 9.46 1.71 -18.55
N ARG A 490 10.79 1.61 -18.46
CA ARG A 490 11.71 2.56 -19.10
C ARG A 490 11.86 2.38 -20.60
N ASN A 491 11.71 1.16 -21.11
CA ASN A 491 11.88 0.85 -22.53
C ASN A 491 10.56 0.91 -23.30
N ALA A 492 9.48 1.47 -22.73
CA ALA A 492 8.25 1.70 -23.48
C ALA A 492 8.52 2.75 -24.56
N GLU A 493 8.23 2.38 -25.82
CA GLU A 493 8.36 3.30 -26.94
C GLU A 493 7.38 4.47 -26.79
N GLY A 494 7.76 5.66 -27.28
CA GLY A 494 6.96 6.87 -27.17
C GLY A 494 6.93 7.51 -25.78
N ILE A 495 6.01 8.44 -25.60
CA ILE A 495 5.75 9.16 -24.36
C ILE A 495 4.37 8.80 -23.80
N GLN A 496 4.17 9.09 -22.52
CA GLN A 496 2.88 8.87 -21.85
C GLN A 496 2.55 10.06 -20.97
N ALA A 497 1.39 10.69 -21.18
CA ALA A 497 0.82 11.67 -20.27
C ALA A 497 -0.38 11.06 -19.55
N ALA A 498 -0.39 11.10 -18.22
CA ALA A 498 -1.46 10.54 -17.41
C ALA A 498 -2.05 11.59 -16.47
N VAL A 499 -3.32 11.92 -16.68
CA VAL A 499 -4.11 12.76 -15.77
C VAL A 499 -4.65 11.88 -14.68
N LEU A 500 -4.15 12.04 -13.46
CA LEU A 500 -4.52 11.23 -12.30
C LEU A 500 -5.87 11.69 -11.73
N ASP A 501 -6.64 10.74 -11.25
CA ASP A 501 -7.79 11.03 -10.42
C ASP A 501 -7.33 11.31 -8.98
N VAL A 502 -7.17 12.57 -8.66
CA VAL A 502 -6.84 13.03 -7.30
C VAL A 502 -8.07 13.49 -6.52
N GLY A 503 -9.27 13.35 -7.08
CA GLY A 503 -10.49 14.01 -6.64
C GLY A 503 -10.59 15.38 -7.31
N GLN A 504 -11.07 16.40 -6.59
CA GLN A 504 -11.11 17.77 -7.11
C GLN A 504 -9.71 18.39 -7.01
N GLY A 505 -9.04 18.56 -8.14
CA GLY A 505 -7.68 19.07 -8.27
C GLY A 505 -6.96 18.54 -9.49
N ASP A 506 -5.71 18.90 -9.70
CA ASP A 506 -4.90 18.51 -10.84
C ASP A 506 -3.65 17.73 -10.41
N CYS A 507 -3.32 16.71 -11.19
CA CYS A 507 -2.06 16.00 -11.14
C CYS A 507 -1.83 15.28 -12.46
N ILE A 508 -0.84 15.70 -13.24
CA ILE A 508 -0.52 15.10 -14.51
C ILE A 508 0.92 14.59 -14.48
N HIS A 509 1.10 13.28 -14.66
CA HIS A 509 2.43 12.67 -14.80
C HIS A 509 2.74 12.46 -16.26
N ILE A 510 3.86 13.02 -16.74
CA ILE A 510 4.38 12.81 -18.07
C ILE A 510 5.64 11.96 -17.95
N ARG A 511 5.65 10.81 -18.62
CA ARG A 511 6.80 9.96 -18.77
C ARG A 511 7.40 10.18 -20.16
N GLY A 512 8.55 10.80 -20.20
CA GLY A 512 9.43 10.87 -21.35
C GLY A 512 10.21 9.54 -21.55
N ARG A 513 11.23 9.56 -22.37
CA ARG A 513 12.13 8.40 -22.57
C ARG A 513 13.14 8.25 -21.45
N GLU A 514 13.71 9.34 -20.97
CA GLU A 514 14.74 9.37 -19.91
C GLU A 514 14.24 10.05 -18.64
N GLU A 515 13.35 11.02 -18.74
CA GLU A 515 12.91 11.90 -17.66
C GLU A 515 11.43 11.70 -17.32
N ASN A 516 11.07 12.06 -16.08
CA ASN A 516 9.72 12.05 -15.56
C ASN A 516 9.34 13.44 -15.08
N TYR A 517 8.19 13.92 -15.55
CA TYR A 517 7.65 15.23 -15.26
C TYR A 517 6.33 15.10 -14.52
N LEU A 518 6.06 16.02 -13.61
CA LEU A 518 4.75 16.15 -12.97
C LEU A 518 4.27 17.59 -13.16
N ILE A 519 3.03 17.77 -13.57
CA ILE A 519 2.37 19.08 -13.60
C ILE A 519 1.29 19.05 -12.53
N ASP A 520 1.43 19.92 -11.54
CA ASP A 520 0.62 19.99 -10.34
C ASP A 520 0.57 18.67 -9.54
N GLY A 521 -0.08 18.68 -8.42
CA GLY A 521 -0.25 17.51 -7.58
C GLY A 521 -0.99 17.87 -6.30
N GLY A 522 -2.28 18.14 -6.40
CA GLY A 522 -3.08 18.50 -5.25
C GLY A 522 -4.51 17.99 -5.32
N SER A 523 -5.26 18.20 -4.24
CA SER A 523 -6.69 17.89 -4.14
C SER A 523 -7.35 18.68 -3.04
N SER A 524 -8.55 19.20 -3.29
CA SER A 524 -9.39 19.81 -2.24
C SER A 524 -10.29 18.80 -1.52
N ASP A 525 -10.46 17.60 -2.07
CA ASP A 525 -11.32 16.53 -1.52
C ASP A 525 -10.53 15.50 -0.73
N VAL A 526 -9.28 15.21 -1.14
CA VAL A 526 -8.45 14.16 -0.57
C VAL A 526 -7.36 14.78 0.31
N SER A 527 -7.49 14.64 1.61
CA SER A 527 -6.59 15.27 2.60
C SER A 527 -5.14 14.76 2.58
N SER A 528 -4.81 13.75 1.82
CA SER A 528 -3.47 13.16 1.71
C SER A 528 -3.21 12.69 0.29
N ALA A 529 -3.44 13.57 -0.69
CA ALA A 529 -3.33 13.27 -2.11
C ALA A 529 -1.93 12.78 -2.49
N GLY A 530 -0.87 13.39 -1.95
CA GLY A 530 0.51 13.00 -2.19
C GLY A 530 0.80 11.55 -1.80
N SER A 531 0.47 11.19 -0.56
CA SER A 531 0.81 9.86 0.00
C SER A 531 -0.19 8.76 -0.37
N CYS A 532 -1.47 9.10 -0.63
CA CYS A 532 -2.51 8.11 -0.92
C CYS A 532 -2.81 7.92 -2.42
N ARG A 533 -2.56 8.92 -3.25
CA ARG A 533 -2.88 8.91 -4.69
C ARG A 533 -1.63 8.98 -5.56
N ILE A 534 -0.77 10.00 -5.37
CA ILE A 534 0.33 10.32 -6.27
C ILE A 534 1.52 9.37 -6.05
N GLU A 535 2.07 9.27 -4.82
CA GLU A 535 3.23 8.41 -4.56
C GLU A 535 2.99 6.95 -4.93
N PRO A 536 1.85 6.30 -4.58
CA PRO A 536 1.60 4.92 -4.97
C PRO A 536 1.51 4.73 -6.50
N TYR A 537 0.94 5.70 -7.23
CA TYR A 537 0.91 5.68 -8.68
C TYR A 537 2.32 5.75 -9.28
N LEU A 538 3.14 6.69 -8.83
CA LEU A 538 4.52 6.85 -9.32
C LEU A 538 5.34 5.58 -9.06
N LEU A 539 5.28 5.03 -7.85
CA LEU A 539 5.99 3.79 -7.50
C LEU A 539 5.50 2.60 -8.32
N ALA A 540 4.19 2.48 -8.57
CA ALA A 540 3.62 1.42 -9.40
C ALA A 540 4.11 1.49 -10.86
N ASN A 541 4.43 2.69 -11.35
CA ASN A 541 5.01 2.94 -12.66
C ASN A 541 6.55 2.98 -12.67
N ALA A 542 7.19 2.47 -11.61
CA ALA A 542 8.64 2.41 -11.45
C ALA A 542 9.36 3.78 -11.39
N VAL A 543 8.64 4.84 -11.01
CA VAL A 543 9.16 6.20 -10.85
C VAL A 543 9.60 6.40 -9.41
N ASP A 544 10.90 6.58 -9.18
CA ASP A 544 11.51 6.89 -7.88
C ASP A 544 12.02 8.34 -7.81
N THR A 545 12.04 9.01 -8.95
CA THR A 545 12.54 10.38 -9.09
C THR A 545 11.70 11.11 -10.13
N LEU A 546 11.27 12.32 -9.80
CA LEU A 546 10.70 13.29 -10.71
C LEU A 546 11.82 14.27 -11.07
N ASP A 547 12.08 14.42 -12.36
CA ASP A 547 13.14 15.31 -12.83
C ASP A 547 12.69 16.76 -12.76
N TYR A 548 11.43 17.03 -13.13
CA TYR A 548 10.80 18.33 -13.02
C TYR A 548 9.37 18.19 -12.48
N VAL A 549 9.02 19.07 -11.55
CA VAL A 549 7.66 19.25 -11.05
C VAL A 549 7.25 20.68 -11.35
N PHE A 550 6.29 20.86 -12.23
CA PHE A 550 5.72 22.16 -12.56
C PHE A 550 4.55 22.44 -11.63
N VAL A 551 4.50 23.66 -11.12
CA VAL A 551 3.39 24.17 -10.34
C VAL A 551 2.76 25.31 -11.13
N THR A 552 1.49 25.16 -11.47
CA THR A 552 0.81 26.17 -12.29
C THR A 552 0.49 27.40 -11.46
N HIS A 553 0.02 27.25 -10.22
CA HIS A 553 -0.29 28.32 -9.27
C HIS A 553 -0.36 27.77 -7.83
N GLY A 554 -0.64 28.66 -6.84
CA GLY A 554 -0.50 28.35 -5.41
C GLY A 554 -1.73 27.74 -4.72
N ASP A 555 -2.81 27.35 -5.42
CA ASP A 555 -4.00 26.81 -4.77
C ASP A 555 -3.80 25.36 -4.25
N GLU A 556 -4.49 25.04 -3.17
CA GLU A 556 -4.29 23.78 -2.43
C GLU A 556 -4.54 22.54 -3.28
N ASP A 557 -5.49 22.59 -4.19
CA ASP A 557 -5.83 21.50 -5.12
C ASP A 557 -4.81 21.32 -6.25
N HIS A 558 -3.75 22.13 -6.27
CA HIS A 558 -2.58 21.99 -7.15
C HIS A 558 -1.29 21.66 -6.41
N ILE A 559 -1.15 22.07 -5.12
CA ILE A 559 0.16 21.98 -4.43
C ILE A 559 0.20 21.08 -3.20
N ASN A 560 -0.93 20.77 -2.53
CA ASN A 560 -0.88 20.08 -1.22
C ASN A 560 -0.24 18.68 -1.29
N GLY A 561 -0.43 17.94 -2.37
CA GLY A 561 0.22 16.66 -2.59
C GLY A 561 1.71 16.80 -2.88
N ILE A 562 2.13 17.86 -3.61
CA ILE A 562 3.55 18.19 -3.84
C ILE A 562 4.23 18.52 -2.51
N GLN A 563 3.57 19.28 -1.62
CA GLN A 563 4.08 19.56 -0.28
C GLN A 563 4.31 18.27 0.53
N GLU A 564 3.39 17.30 0.42
CA GLU A 564 3.56 15.98 1.06
C GLU A 564 4.74 15.21 0.48
N LEU A 565 4.89 15.20 -0.85
CA LEU A 565 6.01 14.55 -1.53
C LEU A 565 7.34 15.17 -1.10
N LEU A 566 7.44 16.50 -1.07
CA LEU A 566 8.65 17.22 -0.64
C LEU A 566 9.00 16.91 0.82
N LYS A 567 8.03 16.91 1.74
CA LYS A 567 8.26 16.52 3.15
C LYS A 567 8.70 15.07 3.29
N GLY A 568 8.22 14.21 2.44
CA GLY A 568 8.45 12.76 2.49
C GLY A 568 9.55 12.23 1.59
N GLN A 569 10.27 13.06 0.82
CA GLN A 569 11.13 12.58 -0.27
C GLN A 569 12.38 11.80 0.18
N GLU A 570 12.82 11.91 1.40
CA GLU A 570 13.90 11.06 1.94
C GLU A 570 13.52 9.56 1.88
N LEU A 571 12.25 9.27 2.13
CA LEU A 571 11.71 7.90 2.13
C LEU A 571 10.78 7.63 0.94
N GLY A 572 10.43 8.66 0.17
CA GLY A 572 9.48 8.65 -0.94
C GLY A 572 10.11 8.87 -2.31
N VAL A 573 9.33 9.43 -3.22
CA VAL A 573 9.77 9.87 -4.54
C VAL A 573 10.56 11.16 -4.40
N ARG A 574 11.73 11.24 -5.06
CA ARG A 574 12.58 12.45 -5.04
C ARG A 574 12.12 13.44 -6.10
N ILE A 575 12.22 14.72 -5.79
CA ILE A 575 11.98 15.81 -6.72
C ILE A 575 13.30 16.54 -6.93
N ARG A 576 13.79 16.59 -8.18
CA ARG A 576 15.06 17.29 -8.51
C ARG A 576 14.84 18.78 -8.67
N ASN A 577 13.89 19.15 -9.52
CA ASN A 577 13.59 20.54 -9.85
C ASN A 577 12.10 20.81 -9.63
N LEU A 578 11.80 21.91 -8.96
CA LEU A 578 10.47 22.49 -8.83
C LEU A 578 10.43 23.72 -9.73
N VAL A 579 9.54 23.75 -10.70
CA VAL A 579 9.38 24.82 -11.69
C VAL A 579 8.12 25.61 -11.37
N LEU A 580 8.25 26.93 -11.29
CA LEU A 580 7.20 27.85 -10.86
C LEU A 580 6.92 28.92 -11.93
N PRO A 581 5.76 29.57 -11.93
CA PRO A 581 5.49 30.70 -12.78
C PRO A 581 6.44 31.90 -12.49
N PRO A 582 6.42 32.99 -13.31
CA PRO A 582 7.22 34.18 -13.07
C PRO A 582 7.02 34.74 -11.67
N GLN A 583 8.11 35.26 -11.08
CA GLN A 583 8.15 35.67 -9.66
C GLN A 583 7.10 36.73 -9.27
N GLU A 584 6.69 37.57 -10.20
CA GLU A 584 5.64 38.58 -9.93
C GLU A 584 4.25 38.01 -9.63
N TYR A 585 4.03 36.74 -10.00
CA TYR A 585 2.76 36.02 -9.76
C TYR A 585 2.86 35.08 -8.54
N HIS A 586 3.96 35.12 -7.77
CA HIS A 586 4.07 34.34 -6.56
C HIS A 586 3.18 34.91 -5.46
N ASP A 587 2.43 34.01 -4.83
CA ASP A 587 1.69 34.26 -3.58
C ASP A 587 2.46 33.69 -2.37
N GLU A 588 1.92 33.89 -1.18
CA GLU A 588 2.51 33.38 0.07
C GLU A 588 2.67 31.85 0.08
N LYS A 589 1.75 31.10 -0.56
CA LYS A 589 1.77 29.65 -0.61
C LYS A 589 2.90 29.12 -1.53
N LEU A 590 3.14 29.77 -2.66
CA LEU A 590 4.25 29.44 -3.55
C LEU A 590 5.60 29.73 -2.88
N GLU A 591 5.71 30.85 -2.16
CA GLU A 591 6.93 31.16 -1.41
C GLU A 591 7.20 30.13 -0.29
N GLU A 592 6.16 29.67 0.41
CA GLU A 592 6.26 28.59 1.39
C GLU A 592 6.69 27.27 0.73
N LEU A 593 6.15 26.96 -0.47
CA LEU A 593 6.51 25.79 -1.24
C LEU A 593 7.98 25.83 -1.69
N ILE A 594 8.48 26.99 -2.14
CA ILE A 594 9.90 27.20 -2.49
C ILE A 594 10.79 26.94 -1.28
N TYR A 595 10.44 27.52 -0.13
CA TYR A 595 11.20 27.29 1.11
C TYR A 595 11.25 25.79 1.47
N LEU A 596 10.12 25.11 1.37
CA LEU A 596 10.01 23.67 1.63
C LEU A 596 10.88 22.85 0.66
N ALA A 597 10.85 23.19 -0.63
CA ALA A 597 11.63 22.54 -1.66
C ALA A 597 13.14 22.68 -1.39
N GLN A 598 13.61 23.89 -1.14
CA GLN A 598 15.02 24.18 -0.85
C GLN A 598 15.51 23.49 0.42
N LYS A 599 14.69 23.50 1.49
CA LYS A 599 14.96 22.82 2.76
C LYS A 599 15.20 21.31 2.56
N ASN A 600 14.49 20.70 1.62
CA ASN A 600 14.57 19.27 1.33
C ASN A 600 15.49 18.93 0.16
N GLY A 601 16.30 19.89 -0.35
CA GLY A 601 17.31 19.67 -1.37
C GLY A 601 16.78 19.63 -2.80
N THR A 602 15.57 20.13 -3.06
CA THR A 602 14.98 20.33 -4.37
C THR A 602 15.34 21.72 -4.89
N ARG A 603 15.76 21.81 -6.15
CA ARG A 603 16.09 23.08 -6.79
C ARG A 603 14.81 23.78 -7.26
N ALA A 604 14.58 25.02 -6.86
CA ALA A 604 13.51 25.86 -7.36
C ALA A 604 13.97 26.62 -8.62
N LEU A 605 13.17 26.61 -9.66
CA LEU A 605 13.37 27.28 -10.94
C LEU A 605 12.13 28.13 -11.26
N VAL A 606 12.33 29.23 -11.93
CA VAL A 606 11.25 30.05 -12.50
C VAL A 606 11.22 29.84 -14.00
N MET A 607 10.04 29.73 -14.60
CA MET A 607 9.86 29.55 -16.04
C MET A 607 9.02 30.69 -16.59
N ASN A 608 9.57 31.42 -17.53
CA ASN A 608 8.93 32.57 -18.17
C ASN A 608 8.34 32.18 -19.52
N ALA A 609 7.40 32.95 -20.01
CA ALA A 609 6.81 32.72 -21.33
C ALA A 609 7.89 32.71 -22.44
N GLY A 610 7.95 31.61 -23.15
CA GLY A 610 8.96 31.35 -24.20
C GLY A 610 10.10 30.44 -23.76
N ASP A 611 10.30 30.23 -22.46
CA ASP A 611 11.26 29.24 -21.94
C ASP A 611 10.80 27.82 -22.30
N GLU A 612 11.75 26.93 -22.49
CA GLU A 612 11.47 25.53 -22.83
C GLU A 612 12.37 24.57 -22.04
N ILE A 613 11.84 23.40 -21.73
CA ILE A 613 12.60 22.26 -21.17
C ILE A 613 12.48 21.14 -22.19
N ALA A 614 13.61 20.77 -22.80
CA ALA A 614 13.67 19.71 -23.78
C ALA A 614 14.41 18.50 -23.19
N GLU A 615 13.88 17.31 -23.42
CA GLU A 615 14.52 16.07 -23.04
C GLU A 615 15.74 15.81 -23.94
N GLU A 616 16.94 15.71 -23.33
CA GLU A 616 18.18 15.40 -24.06
C GLU A 616 18.22 13.91 -24.42
N ILE A 617 17.89 13.57 -25.67
CA ILE A 617 18.03 12.22 -26.20
C ILE A 617 19.32 12.14 -27.03
N GLY A 618 20.22 11.21 -26.71
CA GLY A 618 21.45 10.98 -27.48
C GLY A 618 21.14 10.62 -28.94
N HIS A 619 21.98 11.17 -29.89
CA HIS A 619 21.96 10.90 -31.33
C HIS A 619 20.84 11.54 -32.17
N GLY A 620 20.44 12.79 -31.89
CA GLY A 620 19.68 13.60 -32.88
C GLY A 620 18.24 13.17 -33.11
N THR A 621 17.66 12.41 -32.20
CA THR A 621 16.20 12.17 -32.13
C THR A 621 15.55 13.32 -31.39
N GLU A 622 14.51 13.92 -31.95
CA GLU A 622 13.72 14.93 -31.27
C GLU A 622 13.08 14.30 -30.01
N GLY A 623 13.41 14.86 -28.84
CA GLY A 623 12.83 14.50 -27.56
C GLY A 623 11.51 15.19 -27.32
N LEU A 624 10.92 14.91 -26.16
CA LEU A 624 9.80 15.67 -25.63
C LEU A 624 10.27 17.10 -25.32
N VAL A 625 9.46 18.09 -25.71
CA VAL A 625 9.67 19.50 -25.36
C VAL A 625 8.45 20.01 -24.59
N LEU A 626 8.70 20.65 -23.45
CA LEU A 626 7.71 21.40 -22.67
C LEU A 626 8.07 22.89 -22.74
N LYS A 627 7.19 23.68 -23.36
CA LYS A 627 7.37 25.11 -23.57
C LYS A 627 6.34 25.90 -22.76
N CYS A 628 6.79 26.95 -22.09
CA CYS A 628 5.91 27.88 -21.42
C CYS A 628 5.30 28.87 -22.41
N LEU A 629 3.97 28.94 -22.45
CA LEU A 629 3.24 29.90 -23.28
C LEU A 629 2.82 31.17 -22.53
N GLY A 630 2.70 31.08 -21.22
CA GLY A 630 2.28 32.17 -20.34
C GLY A 630 2.26 31.77 -18.87
N PRO A 631 2.07 32.75 -17.97
CA PRO A 631 1.91 34.19 -18.23
C PRO A 631 3.20 34.87 -18.68
N GLU A 632 3.07 35.99 -19.37
CA GLU A 632 4.21 36.86 -19.73
C GLU A 632 4.48 37.86 -18.59
N ASP A 633 5.75 38.23 -18.42
CA ASP A 633 6.15 39.26 -17.45
C ASP A 633 5.45 40.59 -17.70
N GLY A 634 4.98 41.25 -16.63
CA GLY A 634 4.32 42.56 -16.70
C GLY A 634 2.89 42.56 -17.22
N GLN A 635 2.25 41.41 -17.35
CA GLN A 635 0.81 41.34 -17.61
C GLN A 635 0.01 41.67 -16.34
N GLU A 636 -1.07 42.46 -16.47
CA GLU A 636 -1.97 42.76 -15.35
C GLU A 636 -2.88 41.55 -15.07
N LEU A 637 -2.32 40.51 -14.44
CA LEU A 637 -3.00 39.31 -13.97
C LEU A 637 -2.89 39.24 -12.45
N LYS A 638 -3.90 38.67 -11.82
CA LYS A 638 -3.86 38.39 -10.38
C LYS A 638 -3.12 37.05 -10.14
N PRO A 639 -2.25 36.98 -9.11
CA PRO A 639 -1.72 35.69 -8.65
C PRO A 639 -2.86 34.67 -8.41
N GLY A 640 -2.61 33.41 -8.72
CA GLY A 640 -3.59 32.32 -8.67
C GLY A 640 -4.07 31.93 -10.09
N ASN A 641 -5.35 31.59 -10.22
CA ASN A 641 -5.92 31.01 -11.45
C ASN A 641 -5.60 31.79 -12.72
N GLU A 642 -5.79 33.12 -12.71
CA GLU A 642 -5.57 33.96 -13.90
C GLU A 642 -4.12 33.89 -14.42
N ALA A 643 -3.16 33.73 -13.51
CA ALA A 643 -1.73 33.68 -13.78
C ALA A 643 -1.15 32.26 -13.74
N SER A 644 -1.97 31.25 -13.98
CA SER A 644 -1.50 29.86 -14.05
C SER A 644 -0.47 29.66 -15.16
N LEU A 645 0.57 28.87 -14.87
CA LEU A 645 1.56 28.47 -15.85
C LEU A 645 0.91 27.59 -16.93
N VAL A 646 1.02 28.01 -18.18
CA VAL A 646 0.48 27.29 -19.36
C VAL A 646 1.62 26.63 -20.12
N LEU A 647 1.53 25.32 -20.29
CA LEU A 647 2.58 24.50 -20.91
C LEU A 647 2.09 23.84 -22.21
N ASP A 648 2.88 23.97 -23.25
CA ASP A 648 2.76 23.26 -24.52
C ASP A 648 3.73 22.08 -24.54
N LEU A 649 3.22 20.87 -24.68
CA LEU A 649 4.00 19.67 -24.88
C LEU A 649 4.01 19.30 -26.35
N SER A 650 5.20 19.15 -26.93
CA SER A 650 5.40 18.65 -28.29
C SER A 650 6.27 17.40 -28.31
N TYR A 651 5.90 16.41 -29.13
CA TYR A 651 6.65 15.19 -29.37
C TYR A 651 6.37 14.63 -30.77
N GLY A 652 7.28 14.81 -31.71
CA GLY A 652 7.03 14.56 -33.12
C GLY A 652 5.90 15.45 -33.63
N GLU A 653 4.86 14.87 -34.21
CA GLU A 653 3.67 15.60 -34.67
C GLU A 653 2.63 15.83 -33.56
N PHE A 654 2.75 15.13 -32.43
CA PHE A 654 1.80 15.20 -31.31
C PHE A 654 1.97 16.49 -30.50
N ARG A 655 0.83 17.12 -30.18
CA ARG A 655 0.78 18.30 -29.31
C ARG A 655 -0.29 18.20 -28.25
N MET A 656 0.07 18.53 -27.01
CA MET A 656 -0.86 18.59 -25.88
C MET A 656 -0.70 19.88 -25.07
N LEU A 657 -1.81 20.52 -24.77
CA LEU A 657 -1.84 21.77 -24.02
C LEU A 657 -2.29 21.55 -22.59
N PHE A 658 -1.54 22.08 -21.63
CA PHE A 658 -1.86 22.11 -20.20
C PHE A 658 -2.08 23.56 -19.78
N THR A 659 -3.26 23.86 -19.30
CA THR A 659 -3.73 25.23 -19.05
C THR A 659 -3.81 25.59 -17.56
N GLY A 660 -3.51 24.65 -16.65
CA GLY A 660 -3.78 24.86 -15.23
C GLY A 660 -5.22 25.30 -15.03
N ASP A 661 -5.42 26.34 -14.25
CA ASP A 661 -6.72 26.93 -13.93
C ASP A 661 -6.95 28.29 -14.56
N VAL A 662 -6.31 28.54 -15.71
CA VAL A 662 -6.48 29.79 -16.48
C VAL A 662 -7.97 30.08 -16.74
N GLU A 663 -8.38 31.29 -16.45
CA GLU A 663 -9.73 31.81 -16.73
C GLU A 663 -9.76 32.72 -17.98
N SER A 664 -10.95 33.16 -18.36
CA SER A 664 -11.23 33.93 -19.59
C SER A 664 -10.21 35.04 -19.86
N ARG A 665 -9.77 35.78 -18.83
CA ARG A 665 -8.79 36.87 -19.01
C ARG A 665 -7.42 36.37 -19.43
N GLY A 666 -6.94 35.27 -18.82
CA GLY A 666 -5.67 34.65 -19.18
C GLY A 666 -5.76 34.02 -20.58
N GLU A 667 -6.87 33.34 -20.91
CA GLU A 667 -7.10 32.78 -22.25
C GLU A 667 -7.10 33.87 -23.35
N GLU A 668 -7.73 35.04 -23.07
CA GLU A 668 -7.72 36.19 -23.98
C GLU A 668 -6.29 36.67 -24.27
N LEU A 669 -5.45 36.76 -23.24
CA LEU A 669 -4.06 37.15 -23.39
C LEU A 669 -3.24 36.11 -24.15
N LEU A 670 -3.45 34.82 -23.90
CA LEU A 670 -2.82 33.73 -24.65
C LEU A 670 -3.21 33.76 -26.13
N CYS A 671 -4.47 34.03 -26.47
CA CYS A 671 -4.91 34.19 -27.87
C CYS A 671 -4.23 35.40 -28.54
N LYS A 672 -4.01 36.50 -27.79
CA LYS A 672 -3.39 37.72 -28.34
C LYS A 672 -1.88 37.61 -28.53
N ASN A 673 -1.17 36.81 -27.74
CA ASN A 673 0.27 36.68 -27.83
C ASN A 673 0.73 35.88 -29.07
N GLY A 674 -0.19 35.17 -29.73
CA GLY A 674 0.04 34.45 -31.00
C GLY A 674 0.96 33.23 -30.85
N ARG A 675 1.10 32.67 -29.65
CA ARG A 675 1.94 31.48 -29.36
C ARG A 675 1.15 30.18 -29.35
N LEU A 676 -0.20 30.28 -29.31
CA LEU A 676 -1.06 29.11 -29.38
C LEU A 676 -1.02 28.49 -30.76
N GLU A 677 -1.04 27.18 -30.82
CA GLU A 677 -1.09 26.36 -32.01
C GLU A 677 -2.35 25.48 -32.00
N GLN A 678 -2.47 24.55 -32.95
CA GLN A 678 -3.49 23.51 -32.92
C GLN A 678 -2.99 22.33 -32.05
N TYR A 679 -3.87 21.74 -31.28
CA TYR A 679 -3.52 20.68 -30.33
C TYR A 679 -4.38 19.42 -30.58
N ASP A 680 -3.75 18.26 -30.42
CA ASP A 680 -4.48 16.98 -30.43
C ASP A 680 -5.27 16.80 -29.14
N VAL A 681 -4.67 17.19 -28.00
CA VAL A 681 -5.26 17.02 -26.68
C VAL A 681 -5.15 18.31 -25.87
N LEU A 682 -6.26 18.68 -25.24
CA LEU A 682 -6.35 19.79 -24.29
C LEU A 682 -6.62 19.24 -22.88
N LYS A 683 -5.81 19.59 -21.88
CA LYS A 683 -6.26 19.51 -20.49
C LYS A 683 -7.12 20.74 -20.21
N ALA A 684 -8.41 20.54 -20.06
CA ALA A 684 -9.37 21.64 -19.86
C ALA A 684 -9.04 22.43 -18.61
N ALA A 685 -9.06 23.76 -18.71
CA ALA A 685 -8.70 24.65 -17.64
C ALA A 685 -9.72 24.61 -16.50
N HIS A 686 -9.25 24.82 -15.27
CA HIS A 686 -10.02 25.01 -14.06
C HIS A 686 -11.11 23.94 -13.88
N HIS A 687 -10.72 22.67 -14.11
CA HIS A 687 -11.56 21.47 -13.96
C HIS A 687 -12.87 21.50 -14.76
N GLY A 688 -12.94 22.33 -15.81
CA GLY A 688 -14.16 22.57 -16.60
C GLY A 688 -15.06 23.65 -16.00
N SER A 689 -14.50 24.67 -15.33
CA SER A 689 -15.23 25.84 -14.86
C SER A 689 -15.91 26.59 -16.00
N ARG A 690 -17.07 27.21 -15.72
CA ARG A 690 -17.80 28.06 -16.70
C ARG A 690 -16.98 29.25 -17.19
N GLY A 691 -16.01 29.71 -16.40
CA GLY A 691 -15.13 30.84 -16.72
C GLY A 691 -13.95 30.50 -17.61
N SER A 692 -13.77 29.23 -17.98
CA SER A 692 -12.64 28.75 -18.78
C SER A 692 -13.08 28.06 -20.08
N SER A 693 -12.13 27.72 -20.95
CA SER A 693 -12.36 27.10 -22.26
C SER A 693 -13.32 27.92 -23.11
N THR A 694 -12.99 29.21 -23.32
CA THR A 694 -13.81 30.15 -24.08
C THR A 694 -13.89 29.78 -25.55
N GLU A 695 -14.95 30.21 -26.23
CA GLU A 695 -15.13 29.90 -27.68
C GLU A 695 -13.96 30.40 -28.53
N GLU A 696 -13.39 31.59 -28.23
CA GLU A 696 -12.25 32.12 -28.95
C GLU A 696 -11.00 31.26 -28.75
N PHE A 697 -10.74 30.84 -27.49
CA PHE A 697 -9.63 29.96 -27.16
C PHE A 697 -9.74 28.61 -27.88
N LEU A 698 -10.93 27.99 -27.84
CA LEU A 698 -11.18 26.72 -28.51
C LEU A 698 -11.11 26.84 -30.06
N ARG A 699 -11.50 27.99 -30.60
CA ARG A 699 -11.38 28.27 -32.07
C ARG A 699 -9.92 28.36 -32.52
N VAL A 700 -9.03 28.87 -31.66
CA VAL A 700 -7.58 28.95 -31.96
C VAL A 700 -6.91 27.59 -31.75
N THR A 701 -7.17 26.92 -30.63
CA THR A 701 -6.49 25.67 -30.24
C THR A 701 -7.02 24.42 -30.95
N GLN A 702 -8.27 24.38 -31.36
CA GLN A 702 -8.96 23.31 -32.09
C GLN A 702 -8.66 21.90 -31.59
N PRO A 703 -8.78 21.60 -30.28
CA PRO A 703 -8.39 20.32 -29.74
C PRO A 703 -9.30 19.18 -30.21
N ALA A 704 -8.70 18.04 -30.62
CA ALA A 704 -9.46 16.85 -30.97
C ALA A 704 -10.05 16.14 -29.75
N ALA A 705 -9.38 16.22 -28.61
CA ALA A 705 -9.84 15.66 -27.34
C ALA A 705 -9.59 16.64 -26.18
N ALA A 706 -10.53 16.69 -25.23
CA ALA A 706 -10.43 17.44 -24.00
C ALA A 706 -10.43 16.50 -22.79
N LEU A 707 -9.43 16.63 -21.93
CA LEU A 707 -9.33 15.87 -20.67
C LEU A 707 -9.73 16.78 -19.51
N ILE A 708 -10.69 16.33 -18.73
CA ILE A 708 -11.20 17.05 -17.55
C ILE A 708 -10.79 16.29 -16.30
N SER A 709 -10.05 16.94 -15.41
CA SER A 709 -9.75 16.46 -14.06
C SER A 709 -10.72 17.08 -13.08
N ALA A 710 -11.61 16.28 -12.49
CA ALA A 710 -12.58 16.76 -11.51
C ALA A 710 -12.98 15.64 -10.55
N GLY A 711 -13.34 16.00 -9.33
CA GLY A 711 -13.83 15.05 -8.32
C GLY A 711 -15.25 14.58 -8.60
N VAL A 712 -15.56 13.34 -8.28
CA VAL A 712 -16.94 12.83 -8.31
C VAL A 712 -17.73 13.59 -7.24
N ASP A 713 -18.92 14.05 -7.59
CA ASP A 713 -19.83 14.79 -6.69
C ASP A 713 -19.15 16.00 -5.98
N ASN A 714 -18.25 16.71 -6.70
CA ASN A 714 -17.53 17.83 -6.15
C ASN A 714 -18.44 19.02 -5.84
N ARG A 715 -18.13 19.70 -4.76
CA ARG A 715 -18.93 20.85 -4.26
C ARG A 715 -18.99 22.07 -5.20
N TYR A 716 -18.16 22.10 -6.23
CA TYR A 716 -18.10 23.22 -7.19
C TYR A 716 -19.01 22.99 -8.40
N GLY A 717 -19.51 21.76 -8.58
CA GLY A 717 -20.33 21.37 -9.72
C GLY A 717 -19.53 21.27 -11.03
N HIS A 718 -18.20 21.08 -10.93
CA HIS A 718 -17.35 20.89 -12.11
C HIS A 718 -17.45 19.48 -12.68
N PRO A 719 -17.38 19.31 -14.02
CA PRO A 719 -17.40 20.37 -15.03
C PRO A 719 -18.78 20.98 -15.18
N HIS A 720 -18.86 22.30 -15.45
CA HIS A 720 -20.11 22.98 -15.71
C HIS A 720 -20.64 22.66 -17.10
N GLU A 721 -21.96 22.62 -17.23
CA GLU A 721 -22.67 22.29 -18.48
C GLU A 721 -22.27 23.22 -19.63
N GLU A 722 -22.14 24.53 -19.33
CA GLU A 722 -21.75 25.52 -20.33
C GLU A 722 -20.36 25.29 -20.93
N THR A 723 -19.45 24.68 -20.16
CA THR A 723 -18.11 24.34 -20.64
C THR A 723 -18.16 23.07 -21.49
N LEU A 724 -18.96 22.10 -21.08
CA LEU A 724 -19.18 20.89 -21.88
C LEU A 724 -19.79 21.23 -23.24
N GLU A 725 -20.82 22.09 -23.28
CA GLU A 725 -21.44 22.57 -24.52
C GLU A 725 -20.44 23.27 -25.46
N ARG A 726 -19.55 24.14 -24.91
CA ARG A 726 -18.51 24.81 -25.73
C ARG A 726 -17.50 23.81 -26.31
N LEU A 727 -17.06 22.83 -25.51
CA LEU A 727 -16.14 21.78 -25.97
C LEU A 727 -16.79 20.90 -27.04
N GLU A 728 -18.04 20.51 -26.88
CA GLU A 728 -18.80 19.74 -27.88
C GLU A 728 -19.02 20.55 -29.16
N ALA A 729 -19.38 21.84 -29.02
CA ALA A 729 -19.55 22.74 -30.20
C ALA A 729 -18.24 22.93 -30.97
N ALA A 730 -17.09 22.88 -30.30
CA ALA A 730 -15.76 22.88 -30.92
C ALA A 730 -15.38 21.53 -31.54
N GLY A 731 -16.20 20.49 -31.41
CA GLY A 731 -15.94 19.16 -31.98
C GLY A 731 -15.01 18.28 -31.12
N CYS A 732 -14.72 18.66 -29.86
CA CYS A 732 -13.86 17.90 -28.98
C CYS A 732 -14.54 16.62 -28.47
N ARG A 733 -13.77 15.53 -28.38
CA ARG A 733 -14.16 14.38 -27.57
C ARG A 733 -13.81 14.64 -26.12
N ILE A 734 -14.79 14.54 -25.24
CA ILE A 734 -14.63 14.88 -23.83
C ILE A 734 -14.40 13.61 -23.00
N TYR A 735 -13.37 13.61 -22.17
CA TYR A 735 -13.04 12.55 -21.24
C TYR A 735 -12.82 13.11 -19.83
N SER A 736 -13.43 12.50 -18.82
CA SER A 736 -13.33 12.96 -17.43
C SER A 736 -12.78 11.90 -16.51
N THR A 737 -11.92 12.32 -15.56
CA THR A 737 -11.47 11.46 -14.46
C THR A 737 -12.62 10.98 -13.59
N GLN A 738 -13.72 11.71 -13.51
CA GLN A 738 -14.93 11.29 -12.78
C GLN A 738 -15.45 9.95 -13.27
N GLN A 739 -15.51 9.75 -14.59
CA GLN A 739 -16.05 8.53 -15.22
C GLN A 739 -15.00 7.46 -15.40
N SER A 740 -13.77 7.85 -15.75
CA SER A 740 -12.75 6.92 -16.25
C SER A 740 -11.62 6.65 -15.25
N GLY A 741 -11.58 7.34 -14.09
CA GLY A 741 -10.40 7.35 -13.23
C GLY A 741 -9.21 7.98 -13.96
N THR A 742 -7.99 7.50 -13.74
CA THR A 742 -6.82 7.99 -14.48
C THR A 742 -7.05 7.91 -15.99
N LEU A 743 -6.84 9.03 -16.67
CA LEU A 743 -6.83 9.13 -18.13
C LEU A 743 -5.38 9.10 -18.62
N THR A 744 -5.07 8.20 -19.52
CA THR A 744 -3.71 8.02 -20.03
C THR A 744 -3.70 8.24 -21.53
N VAL A 745 -2.91 9.20 -22.00
CA VAL A 745 -2.57 9.44 -23.39
C VAL A 745 -1.19 8.85 -23.66
N TRP A 746 -1.10 7.97 -24.62
CA TRP A 746 0.16 7.42 -25.11
C TRP A 746 0.33 7.83 -26.58
N THR A 747 1.56 8.17 -26.96
CA THR A 747 1.90 8.46 -28.35
C THR A 747 3.34 8.07 -28.67
N ASP A 748 3.56 7.67 -29.91
CA ASP A 748 4.89 7.49 -30.52
C ASP A 748 5.33 8.71 -31.35
N GLY A 749 4.52 9.78 -31.34
CA GLY A 749 4.69 10.99 -32.12
C GLY A 749 3.76 11.11 -33.34
N GLU A 750 3.16 10.01 -33.79
CA GLU A 750 2.21 9.95 -34.92
C GLU A 750 0.85 9.40 -34.45
N ILE A 751 0.87 8.31 -33.69
CA ILE A 751 -0.35 7.62 -33.24
C ILE A 751 -0.68 8.04 -31.82
N ILE A 752 -1.93 8.39 -31.58
CA ILE A 752 -2.43 8.74 -30.25
C ILE A 752 -3.37 7.63 -29.76
N ARG A 753 -3.16 7.16 -28.53
CA ARG A 753 -4.04 6.21 -27.84
C ARG A 753 -4.45 6.78 -26.50
N LEU A 754 -5.76 6.84 -26.25
CA LEU A 754 -6.31 7.31 -24.99
C LEU A 754 -6.99 6.14 -24.26
N LYS A 755 -6.75 6.03 -22.96
CA LYS A 755 -7.29 4.95 -22.13
C LYS A 755 -7.66 5.46 -20.74
N GLY A 756 -8.82 5.05 -20.25
CA GLY A 756 -9.21 5.19 -18.84
C GLY A 756 -8.94 3.91 -18.05
N ILE A 757 -8.72 4.02 -16.74
CA ILE A 757 -8.51 2.84 -15.90
C ILE A 757 -9.81 2.08 -15.62
N LEU A 758 -10.93 2.78 -15.55
CA LEU A 758 -12.25 2.20 -15.27
C LEU A 758 -13.02 1.85 -16.55
N THR A 759 -12.64 2.44 -17.69
CA THR A 759 -13.22 2.24 -19.02
C THR A 759 -12.17 1.62 -19.92
N SER A 760 -12.43 0.44 -20.47
CA SER A 760 -11.41 -0.39 -21.11
C SER A 760 -10.88 0.09 -22.46
N ASP A 761 -11.57 0.93 -23.21
CA ASP A 761 -11.08 1.55 -24.47
C ASP A 761 -11.91 2.83 -24.72
N LEU A 762 -11.24 3.97 -24.85
CA LEU A 762 -11.84 5.28 -25.10
C LEU A 762 -11.65 5.71 -26.56
#